data_2b9f8b2b8adaa701e080096e56f59759
#
_entry.id   2b9f8b2b8adaa701e080096e56f59759
#
_cell.length_a   1.000
_cell.length_b   1.000
_cell.length_c   1.000
_cell.angle_alpha   90.00
_cell.angle_beta   90.00
_cell.angle_gamma   90.00
#
_symmetry.space_group_name_H-M   'P 1'
#
loop_
_entity.id
_entity.type
_entity.pdbx_description
1 polymer ?
#
loop_
_entity_poly.entity_id
_entity_poly.type
_entity_poly.pdbx_seq_one_letter_code
_entity_poly.pdbx_strand_id
1 'polypeptide(L)'
;MKFTFCKILMSIILTSVYSITNADIRPVIRTSPDGLFIQIMDGKQVIFSSIDKNTALLVVQPTGETAVMYKEKDDNGTVLSLSGGKATGIQISETYKIITPGLIERIVTVKAESDQRYYLNFGWKVWPKGTFYSFLGEEKSSAKYSPGCSGPEFGNSASAQTFPFLGCRVSDQLYGIIGDTPGRWENRSFLNLDKENNKLSLCNGDGSAKRTLFFPINMDAVSVYRGTYDGWQHIEQGETQTWTTWIFNSAVKSLYDVQLAAHLALANAKGFNQSGIEAILRNTSYLLLRRNLLRTESDYIFISGVGYGWKQWVSDGFYMSRGLDDVKFDREALAAIFFERLNYEENSQYYLIWSLLVKRAGGTPDLRTIGRAYRFIREHEKDGLYFPPRLKPELKCFRTYHDQLNYEDDDAPSSNQGFHCGALMAAKELGFPVTDEEIDRSISGYQRMFNKEGGYMATSLLQQENIGQDALYGEVLTYVVFGKKLLPDEMVKKHLETTMRIQSPYGMRVISKANGDLLDGHSGVYTNGGSWFLNDAANYLDGLIHGADSKWIDDQLIWRMEKELAFMPAFHESISTVTGKPHGHHLYSWNSGYWWLRREVRKRLSQTGIDPVDERIDRDLGIVHRDGYLYLDPSSATLRPKE
;
A
#
# COMPACT_ATOMS: atom_id res chain seq x y z
N MET A 1 54.22 -17.80 -26.00
CA MET A 1 54.18 -17.34 -24.58
C MET A 1 53.44 -16.01 -24.33
N LYS A 2 52.88 -15.36 -25.32
CA LYS A 2 52.11 -14.09 -25.15
C LYS A 2 50.56 -14.26 -25.10
N PHE A 3 50.04 -15.43 -25.47
CA PHE A 3 48.60 -15.66 -25.49
C PHE A 3 48.01 -16.25 -24.19
N THR A 4 48.85 -16.81 -23.32
CA THR A 4 48.40 -17.44 -22.07
C THR A 4 48.27 -16.44 -20.92
N PHE A 5 49.05 -15.35 -20.97
CA PHE A 5 48.99 -14.29 -19.95
C PHE A 5 47.72 -13.41 -20.04
N CYS A 6 47.17 -13.22 -21.25
CA CYS A 6 45.97 -12.42 -21.45
C CYS A 6 44.69 -13.13 -20.97
N LYS A 7 44.64 -14.48 -21.03
CA LYS A 7 43.48 -15.25 -20.53
C LYS A 7 43.46 -15.35 -19.00
N ILE A 8 44.59 -15.35 -18.34
CA ILE A 8 44.66 -15.37 -16.87
C ILE A 8 44.33 -13.99 -16.31
N LEU A 9 44.77 -12.89 -16.96
CA LEU A 9 44.42 -11.55 -16.54
C LEU A 9 42.93 -11.23 -16.78
N MET A 10 42.35 -11.74 -17.87
CA MET A 10 40.89 -11.58 -18.12
C MET A 10 40.05 -12.44 -17.18
N SER A 11 40.50 -13.61 -16.75
CA SER A 11 39.81 -14.42 -15.71
C SER A 11 39.89 -13.78 -14.32
N ILE A 12 41.00 -13.11 -14.00
CA ILE A 12 41.15 -12.44 -12.70
C ILE A 12 40.34 -11.10 -12.68
N ILE A 13 40.21 -10.42 -13.82
CA ILE A 13 39.37 -9.22 -13.92
C ILE A 13 37.87 -9.56 -13.97
N LEU A 14 37.47 -10.70 -14.54
CA LEU A 14 36.08 -11.16 -14.55
C LEU A 14 35.62 -11.76 -13.23
N THR A 15 36.53 -12.22 -12.33
CA THR A 15 36.18 -12.68 -10.99
C THR A 15 36.20 -11.58 -9.92
N SER A 16 36.71 -10.37 -10.23
CA SER A 16 36.72 -9.23 -9.30
C SER A 16 35.59 -8.23 -9.49
N VAL A 17 34.68 -8.47 -10.45
CA VAL A 17 33.61 -7.51 -10.77
C VAL A 17 32.23 -7.88 -10.20
N TYR A 18 32.10 -9.05 -9.53
CA TYR A 18 30.82 -9.46 -8.96
C TYR A 18 30.95 -9.96 -7.51
N SER A 19 31.46 -9.12 -6.63
CA SER A 19 31.11 -9.25 -5.21
C SER A 19 30.44 -7.98 -4.73
N ILE A 20 29.19 -7.79 -5.13
CA ILE A 20 28.26 -7.05 -4.27
C ILE A 20 28.04 -7.99 -3.10
N THR A 21 28.96 -7.95 -2.16
CA THR A 21 28.77 -8.60 -0.87
C THR A 21 27.74 -7.75 -0.15
N ASN A 22 26.45 -8.10 -0.27
CA ASN A 22 25.58 -7.84 0.86
C ASN A 22 26.31 -8.47 2.05
N ALA A 23 26.74 -7.64 2.97
CA ALA A 23 27.44 -8.11 4.14
C ALA A 23 26.51 -9.11 4.85
N ASP A 24 27.07 -10.25 5.22
CA ASP A 24 26.31 -11.38 5.77
C ASP A 24 26.02 -11.12 7.25
N ILE A 25 24.87 -10.46 7.54
CA ILE A 25 24.48 -10.22 8.92
C ILE A 25 23.94 -11.51 9.56
N ARG A 26 24.34 -11.74 10.79
CA ARG A 26 23.93 -12.93 11.56
C ARG A 26 23.70 -12.63 13.04
N PRO A 27 22.72 -13.29 13.68
CA PRO A 27 22.58 -13.26 15.13
C PRO A 27 23.67 -14.11 15.78
N VAL A 28 24.26 -13.61 16.85
CA VAL A 28 25.28 -14.32 17.65
C VAL A 28 24.92 -14.23 19.13
N ILE A 29 24.85 -15.38 19.79
CA ILE A 29 24.62 -15.44 21.23
C ILE A 29 25.90 -15.11 21.98
N ARG A 30 25.77 -14.29 23.02
CA ARG A 30 26.79 -13.99 24.00
C ARG A 30 26.30 -14.37 25.39
N THR A 31 27.25 -14.67 26.27
CA THR A 31 26.97 -15.00 27.66
C THR A 31 27.43 -13.86 28.57
N SER A 32 26.61 -13.51 29.54
CA SER A 32 26.93 -12.62 30.64
C SER A 32 26.65 -13.30 32.00
N PRO A 33 27.07 -12.74 33.13
CA PRO A 33 26.70 -13.26 34.45
C PRO A 33 25.17 -13.35 34.65
N ASP A 34 24.41 -12.47 34.03
CA ASP A 34 22.94 -12.39 34.17
C ASP A 34 22.19 -13.32 33.23
N GLY A 35 22.84 -13.88 32.19
CA GLY A 35 22.23 -14.77 31.22
C GLY A 35 22.74 -14.58 29.79
N LEU A 36 21.95 -15.06 28.82
CA LEU A 36 22.26 -14.97 27.41
C LEU A 36 21.66 -13.72 26.78
N PHE A 37 22.38 -13.14 25.85
CA PHE A 37 21.93 -11.98 25.05
C PHE A 37 22.36 -12.11 23.58
N ILE A 38 21.80 -11.28 22.69
CA ILE A 38 22.05 -11.31 21.26
C ILE A 38 22.88 -10.12 20.80
N GLN A 39 23.78 -10.38 19.86
CA GLN A 39 24.41 -9.41 18.97
C GLN A 39 24.09 -9.73 17.53
N ILE A 40 23.84 -8.72 16.72
CA ILE A 40 23.81 -8.84 15.26
C ILE A 40 25.17 -8.42 14.74
N MET A 41 25.81 -9.32 14.05
CA MET A 41 27.18 -9.18 13.52
C MET A 41 27.13 -9.02 12.01
N ASP A 42 28.00 -8.15 11.49
CA ASP A 42 28.41 -8.12 10.09
C ASP A 42 29.88 -8.55 10.01
N GLY A 43 30.11 -9.75 9.53
CA GLY A 43 31.42 -10.38 9.62
C GLY A 43 31.91 -10.44 11.08
N LYS A 44 32.94 -9.64 11.40
CA LYS A 44 33.51 -9.53 12.76
C LYS A 44 33.01 -8.29 13.53
N GLN A 45 32.26 -7.41 12.87
CA GLN A 45 31.80 -6.16 13.46
C GLN A 45 30.43 -6.35 14.15
N VAL A 46 30.31 -5.86 15.37
CA VAL A 46 29.00 -5.76 16.04
C VAL A 46 28.25 -4.58 15.45
N ILE A 47 27.04 -4.81 14.96
CA ILE A 47 26.15 -3.77 14.45
C ILE A 47 25.12 -3.40 15.51
N PHE A 48 24.35 -4.38 15.97
CA PHE A 48 23.37 -4.20 17.00
C PHE A 48 23.68 -5.09 18.20
N SER A 49 23.45 -4.60 19.39
CA SER A 49 23.67 -5.37 20.61
C SER A 49 22.56 -5.13 21.63
N SER A 50 22.24 -6.18 22.36
CA SER A 50 21.38 -6.20 23.52
C SER A 50 22.15 -6.23 24.87
N ILE A 51 23.44 -5.91 24.86
CA ILE A 51 24.30 -5.94 26.08
C ILE A 51 23.82 -4.96 27.16
N ASP A 52 23.36 -3.79 26.77
CA ASP A 52 22.89 -2.78 27.69
C ASP A 52 21.47 -3.10 28.15
N LYS A 53 21.20 -3.13 29.44
CA LYS A 53 19.87 -3.41 30.01
C LYS A 53 18.75 -2.55 29.42
N ASN A 54 19.08 -1.39 28.88
CA ASN A 54 18.12 -0.48 28.26
C ASN A 54 17.97 -0.63 26.75
N THR A 55 18.67 -1.58 26.12
CA THR A 55 18.67 -1.72 24.64
C THR A 55 18.23 -3.09 24.15
N ALA A 56 18.14 -4.09 25.05
CA ALA A 56 17.59 -5.40 24.75
C ALA A 56 16.06 -5.35 24.60
N LEU A 57 15.43 -6.49 24.53
CA LEU A 57 14.00 -6.59 24.71
C LEU A 57 13.64 -6.18 26.15
N LEU A 58 12.87 -5.11 26.27
CA LEU A 58 12.29 -4.72 27.55
C LEU A 58 10.80 -5.11 27.54
N VAL A 59 10.36 -5.68 28.64
CA VAL A 59 8.93 -5.78 28.97
C VAL A 59 8.60 -4.64 29.90
N VAL A 60 7.73 -3.76 29.48
CA VAL A 60 7.24 -2.65 30.29
C VAL A 60 5.84 -3.02 30.78
N GLN A 61 5.65 -2.94 32.09
CA GLN A 61 4.38 -3.21 32.78
C GLN A 61 4.04 -1.99 33.65
N PRO A 62 2.78 -1.83 34.09
CA PRO A 62 2.41 -0.74 34.98
C PRO A 62 3.26 -0.65 36.26
N THR A 63 3.86 -1.76 36.67
CA THR A 63 4.72 -1.89 37.86
C THR A 63 6.20 -1.58 37.60
N GLY A 64 6.61 -1.40 36.35
CA GLY A 64 8.01 -1.10 36.00
C GLY A 64 8.49 -1.80 34.74
N GLU A 65 9.78 -1.66 34.46
CA GLU A 65 10.43 -2.23 33.28
C GLU A 65 11.30 -3.43 33.67
N THR A 66 11.27 -4.47 32.87
CA THR A 66 12.11 -5.66 33.05
C THR A 66 12.91 -5.91 31.78
N ALA A 67 14.24 -5.90 31.87
CA ALA A 67 15.12 -6.35 30.80
C ALA A 67 15.10 -7.88 30.72
N VAL A 68 14.83 -8.40 29.54
CA VAL A 68 14.71 -9.85 29.32
C VAL A 68 16.09 -10.46 29.10
N MET A 69 16.45 -11.41 29.96
CA MET A 69 17.65 -12.24 29.82
C MET A 69 17.24 -13.70 29.70
N TYR A 70 17.89 -14.44 28.81
CA TYR A 70 17.53 -15.82 28.50
C TYR A 70 18.46 -16.79 29.23
N LYS A 71 17.97 -18.01 29.48
CA LYS A 71 18.72 -19.07 30.16
C LYS A 71 19.13 -20.21 29.25
N GLU A 72 18.37 -20.43 28.20
CA GLU A 72 18.50 -21.56 27.30
C GLU A 72 18.64 -21.08 25.86
N LYS A 73 19.31 -21.86 25.04
CA LYS A 73 19.47 -21.61 23.61
C LYS A 73 19.37 -22.89 22.82
N ASP A 74 18.85 -22.75 21.59
CA ASP A 74 18.94 -23.77 20.53
C ASP A 74 19.42 -23.08 19.24
N ASP A 75 20.37 -23.68 18.55
CA ASP A 75 20.98 -23.12 17.35
C ASP A 75 21.25 -24.23 16.34
N ASN A 76 20.53 -24.20 15.22
CA ASN A 76 20.71 -25.15 14.11
C ASN A 76 21.40 -24.52 12.89
N GLY A 77 21.98 -23.32 13.04
CA GLY A 77 22.69 -22.58 12.00
C GLY A 77 21.82 -21.65 11.15
N THR A 78 20.54 -21.93 10.94
CA THR A 78 19.59 -21.08 10.21
C THR A 78 18.54 -20.45 11.13
N VAL A 79 18.23 -21.12 12.22
CA VAL A 79 17.30 -20.67 13.26
C VAL A 79 18.01 -20.73 14.59
N LEU A 80 17.97 -19.61 15.31
CA LEU A 80 18.51 -19.48 16.63
C LEU A 80 17.37 -19.11 17.58
N SER A 81 17.16 -19.90 18.61
CA SER A 81 16.10 -19.67 19.60
C SER A 81 16.68 -19.46 20.99
N LEU A 82 16.07 -18.58 21.75
CA LEU A 82 16.35 -18.26 23.13
C LEU A 82 15.10 -18.48 23.98
N SER A 83 15.22 -19.12 25.12
CA SER A 83 14.11 -19.39 26.04
C SER A 83 14.50 -19.12 27.51
N GLY A 84 13.49 -19.26 28.39
CA GLY A 84 13.67 -19.02 29.83
C GLY A 84 13.73 -17.54 30.21
N GLY A 85 13.39 -16.63 29.30
CA GLY A 85 13.20 -15.21 29.60
C GLY A 85 11.94 -15.01 30.44
N LYS A 86 11.99 -14.11 31.42
CA LYS A 86 10.87 -13.83 32.34
C LYS A 86 10.71 -12.35 32.62
N ALA A 87 9.43 -11.95 32.75
CA ALA A 87 9.00 -10.75 33.44
C ALA A 87 7.85 -11.14 34.39
N THR A 88 7.33 -10.24 35.20
CA THR A 88 6.29 -10.56 36.19
C THR A 88 5.05 -11.19 35.48
N GLY A 89 4.75 -12.45 35.80
CA GLY A 89 3.59 -13.17 35.24
C GLY A 89 3.68 -13.48 33.73
N ILE A 90 4.87 -13.35 33.11
CA ILE A 90 5.08 -13.53 31.68
C ILE A 90 6.34 -14.38 31.46
N GLN A 91 6.22 -15.41 30.60
CA GLN A 91 7.37 -16.12 30.01
C GLN A 91 7.64 -15.58 28.60
N ILE A 92 8.91 -15.50 28.23
CA ILE A 92 9.35 -14.91 26.97
C ILE A 92 10.37 -15.82 26.30
N SER A 93 10.20 -15.97 24.98
CA SER A 93 11.19 -16.57 24.10
C SER A 93 11.38 -15.73 22.86
N GLU A 94 12.55 -15.82 22.26
CA GLU A 94 12.89 -15.18 20.99
C GLU A 94 13.41 -16.21 19.99
N THR A 95 13.03 -16.03 18.73
CA THR A 95 13.56 -16.81 17.62
C THR A 95 14.08 -15.87 16.55
N TYR A 96 15.27 -16.15 16.05
CA TYR A 96 15.92 -15.45 14.95
C TYR A 96 16.10 -16.41 13.79
N LYS A 97 15.52 -16.08 12.64
CA LYS A 97 15.59 -16.85 11.41
C LYS A 97 16.29 -16.05 10.33
N ILE A 98 17.32 -16.59 9.72
CA ILE A 98 17.96 -16.00 8.56
C ILE A 98 17.07 -16.27 7.34
N ILE A 99 16.49 -15.20 6.77
CA ILE A 99 15.68 -15.27 5.54
C ILE A 99 16.61 -15.23 4.32
N THR A 100 17.52 -14.25 4.31
CA THR A 100 18.61 -14.12 3.34
C THR A 100 19.88 -13.67 4.06
N PRO A 101 21.05 -13.71 3.42
CA PRO A 101 22.30 -13.23 4.05
C PRO A 101 22.21 -11.81 4.65
N GLY A 102 21.34 -10.97 4.08
CA GLY A 102 21.14 -9.60 4.54
C GLY A 102 19.82 -9.34 5.28
N LEU A 103 19.05 -10.39 5.65
CA LEU A 103 17.73 -10.22 6.26
C LEU A 103 17.46 -11.28 7.32
N ILE A 104 17.17 -10.84 8.54
CA ILE A 104 16.85 -11.68 9.69
C ILE A 104 15.43 -11.36 10.16
N GLU A 105 14.62 -12.39 10.34
CA GLU A 105 13.35 -12.32 11.04
C GLU A 105 13.57 -12.57 12.53
N ARG A 106 13.05 -11.69 13.39
CA ARG A 106 13.02 -11.85 14.84
C ARG A 106 11.59 -12.00 15.29
N ILE A 107 11.27 -13.10 15.95
CA ILE A 107 9.95 -13.40 16.52
C ILE A 107 10.10 -13.41 18.04
N VAL A 108 9.31 -12.59 18.74
CA VAL A 108 9.20 -12.61 20.20
C VAL A 108 7.86 -13.24 20.55
N THR A 109 7.90 -14.28 21.36
CA THR A 109 6.73 -14.97 21.88
C THR A 109 6.57 -14.69 23.36
N VAL A 110 5.39 -14.20 23.74
CA VAL A 110 4.99 -13.89 25.11
C VAL A 110 3.91 -14.85 25.52
N LYS A 111 4.09 -15.59 26.63
CA LYS A 111 3.11 -16.49 27.23
C LYS A 111 2.77 -16.01 28.62
N ALA A 112 1.49 -15.79 28.90
CA ALA A 112 1.04 -15.32 30.20
C ALA A 112 0.90 -16.46 31.24
N GLU A 113 1.49 -16.28 32.41
CA GLU A 113 1.31 -17.12 33.59
C GLU A 113 0.11 -16.62 34.44
N SER A 114 -0.26 -15.35 34.28
CA SER A 114 -1.42 -14.67 34.86
C SER A 114 -1.82 -13.51 33.96
N ASP A 115 -3.04 -12.98 34.13
CA ASP A 115 -3.51 -11.80 33.37
C ASP A 115 -2.54 -10.64 33.53
N GLN A 116 -2.10 -10.08 32.40
CA GLN A 116 -1.09 -9.02 32.36
C GLN A 116 -1.46 -7.89 31.42
N ARG A 117 -0.98 -6.68 31.78
CA ARG A 117 -0.87 -5.53 30.90
C ARG A 117 0.62 -5.28 30.67
N TYR A 118 1.01 -5.19 29.40
CA TYR A 118 2.42 -4.97 29.04
C TYR A 118 2.56 -4.25 27.70
N TYR A 119 3.74 -3.78 27.41
CA TYR A 119 4.18 -3.58 26.04
C TYR A 119 5.66 -3.98 25.91
N LEU A 120 6.07 -4.26 24.69
CA LEU A 120 7.44 -4.63 24.38
C LEU A 120 8.16 -3.44 23.76
N ASN A 121 9.39 -3.24 24.19
CA ASN A 121 10.34 -2.34 23.56
C ASN A 121 11.45 -3.19 22.92
N PHE A 122 11.42 -3.25 21.58
CA PHE A 122 12.39 -3.96 20.75
C PHE A 122 13.59 -3.03 20.48
N GLY A 123 14.40 -2.78 21.50
CA GLY A 123 15.49 -1.83 21.44
C GLY A 123 16.83 -2.45 21.05
N TRP A 124 17.65 -1.65 20.40
CA TRP A 124 19.00 -1.99 20.02
C TRP A 124 19.97 -0.85 20.29
N LYS A 125 21.13 -1.15 20.85
CA LYS A 125 22.28 -0.26 20.82
C LYS A 125 23.01 -0.44 19.50
N VAL A 126 23.19 0.66 18.78
CA VAL A 126 23.96 0.68 17.54
C VAL A 126 25.42 0.95 17.87
N TRP A 127 26.31 0.07 17.47
CA TRP A 127 27.73 0.19 17.78
C TRP A 127 28.50 1.06 16.79
N PRO A 128 28.30 0.95 15.46
CA PRO A 128 28.96 1.85 14.53
C PRO A 128 28.43 3.29 14.69
N LYS A 129 29.32 4.26 14.57
CA LYS A 129 28.90 5.64 14.41
C LYS A 129 28.43 5.86 12.98
N GLY A 130 27.22 6.38 12.82
CA GLY A 130 26.62 6.61 11.52
C GLY A 130 25.51 7.65 11.57
N THR A 131 24.84 7.81 10.45
CA THR A 131 23.68 8.70 10.30
C THR A 131 22.40 7.89 10.45
N PHE A 132 21.50 8.36 11.30
CA PHE A 132 20.22 7.69 11.54
C PHE A 132 19.14 8.16 10.56
N TYR A 133 18.27 7.22 10.18
CA TYR A 133 17.16 7.44 9.27
C TYR A 133 15.87 6.85 9.82
N SER A 134 14.78 7.57 9.62
CA SER A 134 13.44 7.02 9.52
C SER A 134 13.04 6.88 8.03
N PHE A 135 11.84 6.39 7.76
CA PHE A 135 11.34 6.34 6.38
C PHE A 135 11.21 7.76 5.75
N LEU A 136 11.09 8.79 6.56
CA LEU A 136 10.98 10.19 6.10
C LEU A 136 12.30 10.84 5.74
N GLY A 137 13.41 10.31 6.19
CA GLY A 137 14.71 10.87 5.91
C GLY A 137 15.70 10.78 7.07
N GLU A 138 16.74 11.61 6.96
CA GLU A 138 17.77 11.71 7.99
C GLU A 138 17.22 12.32 9.29
N GLU A 139 17.42 11.62 10.38
CA GLU A 139 17.07 12.09 11.71
C GLU A 139 18.23 12.92 12.31
N LYS A 140 18.00 14.21 12.44
CA LYS A 140 19.05 15.13 12.93
C LYS A 140 19.15 15.21 14.45
N SER A 141 18.10 14.81 15.16
CA SER A 141 18.03 14.76 16.62
C SER A 141 17.35 13.47 17.09
N SER A 142 17.32 13.23 18.39
CA SER A 142 16.49 12.18 18.96
C SER A 142 15.01 12.42 18.61
N ALA A 143 14.31 11.36 18.25
CA ALA A 143 12.94 11.42 17.76
C ALA A 143 12.08 10.32 18.37
N LYS A 144 10.86 10.66 18.75
CA LYS A 144 9.83 9.71 19.15
C LYS A 144 8.61 9.94 18.27
N TYR A 145 8.26 8.94 17.50
CA TYR A 145 7.08 8.95 16.65
C TYR A 145 5.98 8.17 17.36
N SER A 146 5.01 8.89 17.91
CA SER A 146 3.81 8.31 18.50
C SER A 146 2.69 8.28 17.48
N PRO A 147 1.81 7.27 17.47
CA PRO A 147 0.64 7.32 16.61
C PRO A 147 -0.18 8.56 16.99
N GLY A 148 -0.32 9.48 16.05
CA GLY A 148 -1.25 10.57 16.17
C GLY A 148 -2.65 9.99 16.34
N CYS A 149 -3.31 10.36 17.42
CA CYS A 149 -4.63 9.83 17.76
C CYS A 149 -5.76 10.67 17.22
N SER A 150 -5.48 11.77 16.57
CA SER A 150 -6.49 12.76 16.19
C SER A 150 -6.26 13.29 14.78
N GLY A 151 -7.26 13.17 13.96
CA GLY A 151 -7.55 13.91 12.76
C GLY A 151 -6.42 14.27 11.77
N PRO A 152 -6.56 15.36 11.03
CA PRO A 152 -5.64 15.79 9.99
C PRO A 152 -4.23 16.19 10.48
N GLU A 153 -3.96 16.10 11.76
CA GLU A 153 -2.61 16.25 12.36
C GLU A 153 -1.64 15.13 11.97
N PHE A 154 -2.03 14.30 11.05
CA PHE A 154 -1.23 13.20 10.54
C PHE A 154 0.01 13.61 9.73
N GLY A 155 0.44 14.80 9.70
CA GLY A 155 1.64 15.25 9.01
C GLY A 155 2.77 14.21 8.86
N ASN A 156 3.97 14.61 8.89
CA ASN A 156 5.17 13.77 8.72
C ASN A 156 5.24 12.58 9.70
N SER A 157 4.78 12.72 10.94
CA SER A 157 4.72 11.62 11.94
C SER A 157 3.95 10.40 11.46
N ALA A 158 2.83 10.59 10.78
CA ALA A 158 2.00 9.49 10.30
C ALA A 158 2.67 8.68 9.21
N SER A 159 3.42 9.33 8.34
CA SER A 159 4.16 8.67 7.27
C SER A 159 5.30 7.82 7.81
N ALA A 160 6.05 8.33 8.80
CA ALA A 160 7.09 7.55 9.47
C ALA A 160 6.54 6.29 10.13
N GLN A 161 5.35 6.38 10.72
CA GLN A 161 4.73 5.25 11.39
C GLN A 161 4.03 4.29 10.45
N THR A 162 3.56 4.76 9.30
CA THR A 162 2.96 3.90 8.29
C THR A 162 3.99 2.89 7.79
N PHE A 163 5.25 3.32 7.66
CA PHE A 163 6.37 2.43 7.41
C PHE A 163 7.27 2.41 8.66
N PRO A 164 7.08 1.48 9.62
CA PRO A 164 7.80 1.46 10.89
C PRO A 164 9.24 0.98 10.72
N PHE A 165 10.07 1.85 10.18
CA PHE A 165 11.48 1.64 9.87
C PHE A 165 12.35 2.64 10.65
N LEU A 166 13.43 2.13 11.24
CA LEU A 166 14.58 2.90 11.71
C LEU A 166 15.86 2.25 11.23
N GLY A 167 16.85 3.05 10.85
CA GLY A 167 18.15 2.54 10.42
C GLY A 167 19.30 3.46 10.76
N CYS A 168 20.52 2.89 10.65
CA CYS A 168 21.78 3.60 10.76
C CYS A 168 22.60 3.33 9.50
N ARG A 169 22.99 4.40 8.80
CA ARG A 169 23.89 4.33 7.65
C ARG A 169 25.32 4.58 8.11
N VAL A 170 26.20 3.67 7.77
CA VAL A 170 27.64 3.74 8.00
C VAL A 170 28.34 3.65 6.65
N SER A 171 28.94 4.74 6.18
CA SER A 171 29.41 4.85 4.81
C SER A 171 28.29 4.57 3.81
N ASP A 172 28.45 3.59 2.93
CA ASP A 172 27.45 3.18 1.95
C ASP A 172 26.63 1.96 2.39
N GLN A 173 26.69 1.58 3.66
CA GLN A 173 25.94 0.46 4.22
C GLN A 173 24.86 0.94 5.17
N LEU A 174 23.62 0.55 4.93
CA LEU A 174 22.48 0.73 5.82
C LEU A 174 22.26 -0.53 6.65
N TYR A 175 22.07 -0.36 7.94
CA TYR A 175 21.59 -1.38 8.87
C TYR A 175 20.25 -0.91 9.44
N GLY A 176 19.18 -1.66 9.20
CA GLY A 176 17.82 -1.23 9.54
C GLY A 176 17.05 -2.26 10.34
N ILE A 177 16.03 -1.76 11.03
CA ILE A 177 14.99 -2.57 11.66
C ILE A 177 13.62 -2.13 11.13
N ILE A 178 12.75 -3.10 10.90
CA ILE A 178 11.35 -2.87 10.51
C ILE A 178 10.46 -3.60 11.51
N GLY A 179 9.40 -2.93 11.96
CA GLY A 179 8.38 -3.54 12.80
C GLY A 179 7.23 -4.11 11.97
N ASP A 180 6.69 -5.24 12.38
CA ASP A 180 5.37 -5.63 11.91
C ASP A 180 4.32 -4.75 12.60
N THR A 181 3.49 -4.09 11.82
CA THR A 181 2.31 -3.41 12.35
C THR A 181 1.18 -4.43 12.42
N PRO A 182 0.86 -4.98 13.60
CA PRO A 182 -0.31 -5.85 13.71
C PRO A 182 -1.56 -5.09 13.29
N GLY A 183 -2.53 -5.81 12.74
CA GLY A 183 -3.68 -5.27 12.04
C GLY A 183 -4.72 -4.53 12.87
N ARG A 184 -4.31 -3.91 13.99
CA ARG A 184 -5.21 -3.16 14.87
C ARG A 184 -4.55 -1.86 15.27
N TRP A 185 -5.35 -0.82 15.36
CA TRP A 185 -4.87 0.53 15.66
C TRP A 185 -4.21 0.64 17.03
N GLU A 186 -4.72 -0.06 18.01
CA GLU A 186 -4.19 -0.14 19.37
C GLU A 186 -2.82 -0.83 19.47
N ASN A 187 -2.41 -1.57 18.44
CA ASN A 187 -1.20 -2.40 18.44
C ASN A 187 -0.13 -1.87 17.48
N ARG A 188 -0.03 -0.57 17.28
CA ARG A 188 0.94 0.03 16.37
C ARG A 188 2.35 0.00 16.92
N SER A 189 3.32 -0.15 16.02
CA SER A 189 4.73 0.05 16.35
C SER A 189 5.02 1.53 16.52
N PHE A 190 5.59 1.88 17.65
CA PHE A 190 6.12 3.22 17.92
C PHE A 190 7.60 3.22 17.62
N LEU A 191 8.05 4.25 16.92
CA LEU A 191 9.47 4.44 16.63
C LEU A 191 10.09 5.35 17.69
N ASN A 192 11.21 4.93 18.25
CA ASN A 192 11.96 5.72 19.21
C ASN A 192 13.45 5.69 18.87
N LEU A 193 14.02 6.86 18.62
CA LEU A 193 15.43 7.07 18.37
C LEU A 193 16.03 7.92 19.48
N ASP A 194 16.98 7.38 20.22
CA ASP A 194 17.86 8.11 21.14
C ASP A 194 19.24 8.24 20.49
N LYS A 195 19.44 9.34 19.78
CA LYS A 195 20.66 9.60 19.02
C LYS A 195 21.88 9.81 19.91
N GLU A 196 21.70 10.41 21.08
CA GLU A 196 22.80 10.69 22.02
C GLU A 196 23.43 9.41 22.56
N ASN A 197 22.59 8.39 22.80
CA ASN A 197 23.02 7.10 23.30
C ASN A 197 23.18 6.03 22.21
N ASN A 198 23.03 6.41 20.93
CA ASN A 198 23.04 5.48 19.80
C ASN A 198 22.06 4.31 19.97
N LYS A 199 20.81 4.60 20.35
CA LYS A 199 19.77 3.61 20.55
C LYS A 199 18.63 3.84 19.57
N LEU A 200 18.13 2.74 19.02
CA LEU A 200 16.90 2.72 18.25
C LEU A 200 15.98 1.63 18.76
N SER A 201 14.70 1.87 18.77
CA SER A 201 13.72 0.88 19.20
C SER A 201 12.39 1.00 18.49
N LEU A 202 11.72 -0.13 18.41
CA LEU A 202 10.32 -0.26 18.06
C LEU A 202 9.56 -0.69 19.30
N CYS A 203 8.40 -0.09 19.56
CA CYS A 203 7.57 -0.46 20.69
C CYS A 203 6.17 -0.83 20.17
N ASN A 204 5.52 -1.81 20.78
CA ASN A 204 4.14 -2.17 20.46
C ASN A 204 3.12 -1.54 21.43
N GLY A 205 3.52 -0.52 22.15
CA GLY A 205 2.70 0.26 23.07
C GLY A 205 3.51 1.45 23.61
N ASP A 206 2.85 2.38 24.28
CA ASP A 206 3.46 3.56 24.89
C ASP A 206 3.14 3.73 26.39
N GLY A 207 2.38 2.78 26.95
CA GLY A 207 1.97 2.80 28.36
C GLY A 207 0.91 3.84 28.71
N SER A 208 0.36 4.55 27.74
CA SER A 208 -0.69 5.53 28.01
C SER A 208 -1.99 4.87 28.49
N ALA A 209 -2.74 5.61 29.30
CA ALA A 209 -4.02 5.14 29.80
C ALA A 209 -5.05 4.96 28.69
N LYS A 210 -5.93 3.99 28.87
CA LYS A 210 -7.08 3.78 27.97
C LYS A 210 -7.88 5.07 27.84
N ARG A 211 -8.17 5.45 26.60
CA ARG A 211 -8.96 6.64 26.28
C ARG A 211 -9.93 6.37 25.14
N THR A 212 -11.08 7.02 25.20
CA THR A 212 -12.05 6.99 24.11
C THR A 212 -11.65 8.03 23.06
N LEU A 213 -11.69 7.63 21.81
CA LEU A 213 -11.48 8.49 20.66
C LEU A 213 -12.80 8.69 19.95
N PHE A 214 -13.01 9.87 19.42
CA PHE A 214 -14.22 10.23 18.70
C PHE A 214 -13.86 10.45 17.24
N PHE A 215 -14.56 9.73 16.36
CA PHE A 215 -14.34 9.77 14.92
C PHE A 215 -15.59 10.33 14.22
N PRO A 216 -15.56 11.57 13.69
CA PRO A 216 -16.66 12.07 12.87
C PRO A 216 -16.71 11.33 11.54
N ILE A 217 -17.86 10.76 11.19
CA ILE A 217 -18.02 9.85 10.06
C ILE A 217 -18.27 10.59 8.75
N ASN A 218 -18.87 11.76 8.81
CA ASN A 218 -19.14 12.58 7.63
C ASN A 218 -18.75 14.05 7.85
N MET A 219 -18.76 14.83 6.77
CA MET A 219 -18.41 16.26 6.83
C MET A 219 -19.39 17.09 7.65
N ASP A 220 -20.60 16.61 7.84
CA ASP A 220 -21.69 17.32 8.53
C ASP A 220 -21.76 16.98 10.02
N ALA A 221 -20.76 16.26 10.55
CA ALA A 221 -20.58 15.96 11.98
C ALA A 221 -21.78 15.30 12.71
N VAL A 222 -22.72 14.70 11.98
CA VAL A 222 -23.96 14.16 12.56
C VAL A 222 -23.77 12.79 13.20
N SER A 223 -22.74 12.05 12.78
CA SER A 223 -22.46 10.72 13.33
C SER A 223 -21.03 10.66 13.83
N VAL A 224 -20.86 10.27 15.09
CA VAL A 224 -19.56 10.14 15.74
C VAL A 224 -19.40 8.69 16.21
N TYR A 225 -18.37 8.03 15.71
CA TYR A 225 -17.96 6.73 16.24
C TYR A 225 -17.03 6.91 17.42
N ARG A 226 -17.16 5.99 18.39
CA ARG A 226 -16.26 5.89 19.52
C ARG A 226 -15.30 4.74 19.30
N GLY A 227 -14.02 5.05 19.25
CA GLY A 227 -12.94 4.08 19.28
C GLY A 227 -12.27 4.07 20.63
N THR A 228 -11.53 3.04 20.90
CA THR A 228 -10.75 2.91 22.13
C THR A 228 -9.27 2.86 21.76
N TYR A 229 -8.45 3.68 22.40
CA TYR A 229 -7.01 3.55 22.40
C TYR A 229 -6.55 3.08 23.78
N ASP A 230 -5.70 2.07 23.81
CA ASP A 230 -5.00 1.63 25.00
C ASP A 230 -3.51 1.49 24.66
N GLY A 231 -2.64 2.19 25.37
CA GLY A 231 -1.20 2.09 25.17
C GLY A 231 -0.57 0.80 25.68
N TRP A 232 -1.39 -0.15 26.14
CA TRP A 232 -0.98 -1.43 26.69
C TRP A 232 -1.52 -2.59 25.86
N GLN A 233 -0.73 -3.65 25.75
CA GLN A 233 -1.20 -4.95 25.32
C GLN A 233 -1.84 -5.66 26.51
N HIS A 234 -2.89 -6.42 26.25
CA HIS A 234 -3.56 -7.25 27.23
C HIS A 234 -3.37 -8.71 26.84
N ILE A 235 -3.01 -9.55 27.79
CA ILE A 235 -2.85 -10.98 27.60
C ILE A 235 -3.44 -11.70 28.82
N GLU A 236 -4.34 -12.66 28.57
CA GLU A 236 -5.00 -13.46 29.59
C GLU A 236 -4.12 -14.65 30.00
N GLN A 237 -4.36 -15.18 31.19
CA GLN A 237 -3.64 -16.36 31.69
C GLN A 237 -3.72 -17.52 30.69
N GLY A 238 -2.56 -18.08 30.36
CA GLY A 238 -2.43 -19.18 29.40
C GLY A 238 -2.39 -18.75 27.93
N GLU A 239 -2.74 -17.52 27.62
CA GLU A 239 -2.65 -16.98 26.25
C GLU A 239 -1.19 -16.83 25.79
N THR A 240 -1.00 -16.93 24.49
CA THR A 240 0.29 -16.70 23.84
C THR A 240 0.12 -15.66 22.72
N GLN A 241 0.99 -14.65 22.74
CA GLN A 241 1.04 -13.61 21.70
C GLN A 241 2.43 -13.58 21.06
N THR A 242 2.48 -13.28 19.77
CA THR A 242 3.72 -13.21 18.97
C THR A 242 3.87 -11.86 18.29
N TRP A 243 5.13 -11.37 18.29
CA TRP A 243 5.51 -10.09 17.70
C TRP A 243 6.71 -10.29 16.79
N THR A 244 6.64 -9.78 15.57
CA THR A 244 7.69 -9.94 14.57
C THR A 244 8.35 -8.61 14.28
N THR A 245 9.67 -8.63 14.16
CA THR A 245 10.46 -7.53 13.60
C THR A 245 11.48 -8.10 12.63
N TRP A 246 11.96 -7.27 11.71
CA TRP A 246 13.00 -7.67 10.75
C TRP A 246 14.21 -6.78 10.89
N ILE A 247 15.38 -7.39 10.82
CA ILE A 247 16.68 -6.73 10.85
C ILE A 247 17.32 -6.97 9.49
N PHE A 248 17.78 -5.91 8.83
CA PHE A 248 18.35 -6.05 7.51
C PHE A 248 19.56 -5.14 7.29
N ASN A 249 20.34 -5.44 6.25
CA ASN A 249 21.33 -4.55 5.70
C ASN A 249 21.17 -4.40 4.19
N SER A 250 21.65 -3.27 3.67
CA SER A 250 21.64 -3.00 2.23
C SER A 250 22.69 -1.94 1.88
N ALA A 251 23.23 -2.01 0.67
CA ALA A 251 24.02 -0.93 0.11
C ALA A 251 23.11 0.26 -0.23
N VAL A 252 23.52 1.49 0.13
CA VAL A 252 22.76 2.72 -0.11
C VAL A 252 23.69 3.89 -0.37
N LYS A 253 23.31 4.79 -1.28
CA LYS A 253 24.07 6.02 -1.59
C LYS A 253 23.27 7.28 -1.29
N SER A 254 21.96 7.21 -1.33
CA SER A 254 21.02 8.33 -1.19
C SER A 254 19.90 8.02 -0.20
N LEU A 255 19.10 9.01 0.16
CA LEU A 255 17.86 8.80 0.91
C LEU A 255 16.89 7.89 0.14
N TYR A 256 16.83 8.05 -1.16
CA TYR A 256 16.00 7.21 -2.03
C TYR A 256 16.38 5.72 -1.90
N ASP A 257 17.69 5.42 -1.89
CA ASP A 257 18.15 4.04 -1.69
C ASP A 257 17.79 3.50 -0.31
N VAL A 258 17.78 4.35 0.73
CA VAL A 258 17.35 3.97 2.08
C VAL A 258 15.87 3.55 2.09
N GLN A 259 15.01 4.32 1.45
CA GLN A 259 13.58 4.02 1.35
C GLN A 259 13.34 2.75 0.52
N LEU A 260 14.01 2.63 -0.61
CA LEU A 260 13.90 1.45 -1.47
C LEU A 260 14.40 0.19 -0.76
N ALA A 261 15.54 0.26 -0.08
CA ALA A 261 16.08 -0.86 0.70
C ALA A 261 15.09 -1.35 1.78
N ALA A 262 14.43 -0.43 2.48
CA ALA A 262 13.39 -0.78 3.45
C ALA A 262 12.19 -1.49 2.79
N HIS A 263 11.75 -1.02 1.62
CA HIS A 263 10.70 -1.70 0.85
C HIS A 263 11.11 -3.13 0.43
N LEU A 264 12.30 -3.28 -0.12
CA LEU A 264 12.78 -4.59 -0.58
C LEU A 264 12.95 -5.57 0.59
N ALA A 265 13.45 -5.10 1.73
CA ALA A 265 13.57 -5.92 2.94
C ALA A 265 12.19 -6.42 3.43
N LEU A 266 11.20 -5.54 3.51
CA LEU A 266 9.84 -5.91 3.90
C LEU A 266 9.20 -6.85 2.88
N ALA A 267 9.39 -6.59 1.59
CA ALA A 267 8.86 -7.42 0.52
C ALA A 267 9.43 -8.85 0.56
N ASN A 268 10.74 -8.96 0.74
CA ASN A 268 11.39 -10.27 0.91
C ASN A 268 10.88 -11.01 2.15
N ALA A 269 10.67 -10.29 3.26
CA ALA A 269 10.13 -10.86 4.50
C ALA A 269 8.69 -11.37 4.34
N LYS A 270 7.88 -10.69 3.52
CA LYS A 270 6.47 -11.02 3.28
C LYS A 270 6.23 -11.88 2.03
N GLY A 271 7.27 -12.17 1.25
CA GLY A 271 7.13 -12.90 -0.02
C GLY A 271 6.49 -12.08 -1.15
N PHE A 272 6.59 -10.73 -1.10
CA PHE A 272 6.10 -9.81 -2.13
C PHE A 272 7.22 -9.42 -3.09
N ASN A 273 7.92 -10.38 -3.66
CA ASN A 273 9.22 -10.19 -4.27
C ASN A 273 9.27 -10.57 -5.77
N GLN A 274 8.16 -10.43 -6.50
CA GLN A 274 8.14 -10.69 -7.94
C GLN A 274 8.82 -9.56 -8.74
N SER A 275 8.59 -8.30 -8.38
CA SER A 275 9.28 -7.13 -8.91
C SER A 275 9.39 -6.04 -7.85
N GLY A 276 10.27 -5.06 -8.04
CA GLY A 276 10.40 -3.94 -7.12
C GLY A 276 9.15 -3.08 -7.06
N ILE A 277 8.48 -2.86 -8.18
CA ILE A 277 7.21 -2.11 -8.22
C ILE A 277 6.12 -2.87 -7.50
N GLU A 278 5.97 -4.17 -7.74
CA GLU A 278 5.02 -5.00 -7.01
C GLU A 278 5.32 -4.96 -5.50
N ALA A 279 6.59 -5.08 -5.12
CA ALA A 279 7.03 -5.01 -3.74
C ALA A 279 6.57 -3.72 -3.05
N ILE A 280 6.79 -2.57 -3.70
CA ILE A 280 6.40 -1.26 -3.18
C ILE A 280 4.88 -1.16 -3.04
N LEU A 281 4.13 -1.52 -4.08
CA LEU A 281 2.68 -1.40 -4.08
C LEU A 281 2.02 -2.35 -3.07
N ARG A 282 2.51 -3.59 -2.96
CA ARG A 282 2.01 -4.56 -1.98
C ARG A 282 2.36 -4.18 -0.54
N ASN A 283 3.58 -3.73 -0.29
CA ASN A 283 3.96 -3.22 1.03
C ASN A 283 3.09 -2.04 1.43
N THR A 284 2.84 -1.11 0.50
CA THR A 284 1.97 0.03 0.75
C THR A 284 0.57 -0.41 1.12
N SER A 285 -0.04 -1.32 0.35
CA SER A 285 -1.35 -1.88 0.66
C SER A 285 -1.37 -2.56 2.02
N TYR A 286 -0.36 -3.40 2.30
CA TYR A 286 -0.22 -4.11 3.57
C TYR A 286 -0.15 -3.14 4.77
N LEU A 287 0.71 -2.15 4.70
CA LEU A 287 0.92 -1.20 5.79
C LEU A 287 -0.27 -0.26 5.96
N LEU A 288 -0.85 0.23 4.86
CA LEU A 288 -1.98 1.15 4.90
C LEU A 288 -3.26 0.45 5.36
N LEU A 289 -3.53 -0.75 4.91
CA LEU A 289 -4.69 -1.50 5.39
C LEU A 289 -4.57 -1.77 6.88
N ARG A 290 -3.40 -2.24 7.34
CA ARG A 290 -3.12 -2.47 8.75
C ARG A 290 -3.30 -1.22 9.60
N ARG A 291 -2.91 -0.08 9.06
CA ARG A 291 -3.06 1.20 9.74
C ARG A 291 -4.49 1.72 9.73
N ASN A 292 -5.18 1.55 8.61
CA ASN A 292 -6.46 2.19 8.36
C ASN A 292 -7.65 1.39 8.89
N LEU A 293 -7.45 0.15 9.31
CA LEU A 293 -8.47 -0.64 10.01
C LEU A 293 -8.42 -0.34 11.51
N LEU A 294 -9.36 0.45 11.99
CA LEU A 294 -9.44 0.89 13.38
C LEU A 294 -10.47 0.07 14.15
N ARG A 295 -10.17 -0.28 15.39
CA ARG A 295 -11.12 -0.93 16.28
C ARG A 295 -12.00 0.10 16.99
N THR A 296 -13.32 -0.15 16.99
CA THR A 296 -14.30 0.57 17.81
C THR A 296 -14.72 -0.29 19.01
N GLU A 297 -15.62 0.20 19.84
CA GLU A 297 -16.17 -0.57 20.97
C GLU A 297 -16.93 -1.83 20.52
N SER A 298 -17.55 -1.80 19.34
CA SER A 298 -18.36 -2.90 18.81
C SER A 298 -17.82 -3.51 17.52
N ASP A 299 -17.01 -2.77 16.75
CA ASP A 299 -16.66 -3.13 15.38
C ASP A 299 -15.33 -2.52 14.93
N TYR A 300 -15.05 -2.62 13.64
CA TYR A 300 -13.92 -1.95 12.99
C TYR A 300 -14.41 -0.79 12.13
N ILE A 301 -13.59 0.27 12.09
CA ILE A 301 -13.72 1.37 11.14
C ILE A 301 -12.57 1.26 10.15
N PHE A 302 -12.91 1.30 8.87
CA PHE A 302 -11.95 1.43 7.80
C PHE A 302 -11.87 2.90 7.33
N ILE A 303 -10.68 3.47 7.22
CA ILE A 303 -10.46 4.81 6.67
C ILE A 303 -9.71 4.75 5.35
N SER A 304 -10.13 5.54 4.36
CA SER A 304 -9.63 5.46 2.98
C SER A 304 -8.21 5.97 2.81
N GLY A 305 -7.74 6.85 3.64
CA GLY A 305 -6.38 7.39 3.54
C GLY A 305 -6.05 8.41 4.60
N VAL A 306 -4.76 8.76 4.71
CA VAL A 306 -4.22 9.67 5.73
C VAL A 306 -4.68 11.05 5.35
N GLY A 307 -5.11 11.74 4.81
CA GLY A 307 -5.51 13.11 4.53
C GLY A 307 -7.01 13.29 4.54
N TYR A 308 -7.74 12.19 4.35
CA TYR A 308 -9.20 12.21 4.32
C TYR A 308 -9.85 12.15 5.72
N GLY A 309 -9.06 12.10 6.77
CA GLY A 309 -9.57 11.92 8.13
C GLY A 309 -10.24 10.55 8.27
N TRP A 310 -11.45 10.52 8.84
CA TRP A 310 -12.20 9.30 9.13
C TRP A 310 -13.20 8.90 8.03
N LYS A 311 -13.06 9.44 6.84
CA LYS A 311 -13.96 9.14 5.74
C LYS A 311 -13.64 7.78 5.11
N GLN A 312 -14.69 7.05 4.78
CA GLN A 312 -14.60 5.80 4.04
C GLN A 312 -15.00 6.01 2.58
N TRP A 313 -14.17 5.51 1.68
CA TRP A 313 -14.55 5.25 0.30
C TRP A 313 -14.39 3.76 0.02
N VAL A 314 -15.42 3.14 -0.53
CA VAL A 314 -15.41 1.68 -0.75
C VAL A 314 -14.40 1.31 -1.82
N SER A 315 -14.22 2.14 -2.83
CA SER A 315 -13.19 1.98 -3.86
C SER A 315 -11.77 1.91 -3.29
N ASP A 316 -11.42 2.85 -2.38
CA ASP A 316 -10.11 2.84 -1.71
C ASP A 316 -9.88 1.57 -0.90
N GLY A 317 -10.88 1.17 -0.12
CA GLY A 317 -10.85 -0.05 0.67
C GLY A 317 -10.70 -1.29 -0.19
N PHE A 318 -11.44 -1.34 -1.28
CA PHE A 318 -11.37 -2.42 -2.24
C PHE A 318 -9.95 -2.60 -2.79
N TYR A 319 -9.32 -1.53 -3.30
CA TYR A 319 -7.98 -1.64 -3.88
C TYR A 319 -6.88 -1.89 -2.85
N MET A 320 -7.00 -1.33 -1.65
CA MET A 320 -6.08 -1.68 -0.57
C MET A 320 -6.15 -3.17 -0.21
N SER A 321 -7.36 -3.73 -0.10
CA SER A 321 -7.53 -5.14 0.24
C SER A 321 -6.99 -6.06 -0.87
N ARG A 322 -7.16 -5.68 -2.14
CA ARG A 322 -6.56 -6.40 -3.28
C ARG A 322 -5.03 -6.45 -3.19
N GLY A 323 -4.40 -5.45 -2.57
CA GLY A 323 -2.96 -5.43 -2.32
C GLY A 323 -2.47 -6.57 -1.46
N LEU A 324 -3.31 -7.14 -0.58
CA LEU A 324 -2.94 -8.24 0.31
C LEU A 324 -3.26 -9.62 -0.23
N ASP A 325 -4.26 -9.74 -1.09
CA ASP A 325 -4.79 -11.03 -1.56
C ASP A 325 -5.22 -11.94 -0.39
N ASP A 326 -5.77 -11.35 0.69
CA ASP A 326 -6.13 -12.01 1.93
C ASP A 326 -7.64 -11.90 2.18
N VAL A 327 -8.34 -13.03 2.02
CA VAL A 327 -9.81 -13.12 2.16
C VAL A 327 -10.29 -12.72 3.56
N LYS A 328 -9.49 -12.93 4.59
CA LYS A 328 -9.85 -12.54 5.96
C LYS A 328 -9.91 -11.02 6.06
N PHE A 329 -8.92 -10.33 5.51
CA PHE A 329 -8.91 -8.87 5.46
C PHE A 329 -10.04 -8.31 4.61
N ASP A 330 -10.34 -8.95 3.47
CA ASP A 330 -11.48 -8.56 2.64
C ASP A 330 -12.78 -8.58 3.44
N ARG A 331 -13.01 -9.61 4.20
CA ARG A 331 -14.21 -9.73 5.04
C ARG A 331 -14.26 -8.69 6.14
N GLU A 332 -13.16 -8.47 6.84
CA GLU A 332 -13.07 -7.48 7.92
C GLU A 332 -13.26 -6.06 7.38
N ALA A 333 -12.61 -5.71 6.26
CA ALA A 333 -12.74 -4.41 5.62
C ALA A 333 -14.15 -4.17 5.08
N LEU A 334 -14.76 -5.20 4.46
CA LEU A 334 -16.12 -5.10 3.92
C LEU A 334 -17.17 -4.94 5.03
N ALA A 335 -16.99 -5.65 6.16
CA ALA A 335 -17.85 -5.53 7.32
C ALA A 335 -17.73 -4.15 8.02
N ALA A 336 -16.59 -3.49 7.85
CA ALA A 336 -16.34 -2.16 8.42
C ALA A 336 -16.96 -1.00 7.60
N ILE A 337 -17.60 -1.27 6.47
CA ILE A 337 -18.21 -0.23 5.64
C ILE A 337 -19.53 0.25 6.26
N PHE A 338 -19.62 1.56 6.46
CA PHE A 338 -20.85 2.17 6.98
C PHE A 338 -21.98 2.17 5.95
N PHE A 339 -23.16 1.91 6.42
CA PHE A 339 -24.36 1.90 5.61
C PHE A 339 -24.57 3.21 4.83
N GLU A 340 -24.30 4.34 5.46
CA GLU A 340 -24.48 5.67 4.90
C GLU A 340 -23.55 5.95 3.73
N ARG A 341 -22.38 5.29 3.72
CA ARG A 341 -21.38 5.47 2.66
C ARG A 341 -21.77 4.77 1.35
N LEU A 342 -22.67 3.80 1.38
CA LEU A 342 -23.17 3.16 0.17
C LEU A 342 -23.94 4.12 -0.76
N ASN A 343 -24.48 5.18 -0.22
CA ASN A 343 -25.24 6.18 -0.97
C ASN A 343 -24.35 7.32 -1.50
N TYR A 344 -23.05 7.11 -1.58
CA TYR A 344 -22.08 8.11 -1.99
C TYR A 344 -21.23 7.62 -3.14
N GLU A 345 -21.01 8.42 -4.16
CA GLU A 345 -20.21 8.10 -5.34
C GLU A 345 -20.55 6.71 -5.93
N GLU A 346 -19.58 5.96 -6.40
CA GLU A 346 -19.69 4.59 -6.91
C GLU A 346 -19.59 3.51 -5.82
N ASN A 347 -19.71 3.88 -4.56
CA ASN A 347 -19.52 2.98 -3.42
C ASN A 347 -20.43 1.73 -3.46
N SER A 348 -21.69 1.87 -3.88
CA SER A 348 -22.61 0.72 -3.99
C SER A 348 -22.20 -0.25 -5.10
N GLN A 349 -21.69 0.25 -6.22
CA GLN A 349 -21.16 -0.58 -7.31
C GLN A 349 -19.94 -1.39 -6.83
N TYR A 350 -18.96 -0.72 -6.22
CA TYR A 350 -17.79 -1.41 -5.65
C TYR A 350 -18.17 -2.41 -4.56
N TYR A 351 -19.12 -2.06 -3.70
CA TYR A 351 -19.55 -2.95 -2.63
C TYR A 351 -20.12 -4.27 -3.16
N LEU A 352 -20.92 -4.22 -4.23
CA LEU A 352 -21.47 -5.41 -4.88
C LEU A 352 -20.37 -6.28 -5.50
N ILE A 353 -19.43 -5.67 -6.23
CA ILE A 353 -18.31 -6.37 -6.85
C ILE A 353 -17.40 -7.00 -5.79
N TRP A 354 -17.08 -6.27 -4.73
CA TRP A 354 -16.26 -6.76 -3.63
C TRP A 354 -16.91 -7.92 -2.88
N SER A 355 -18.22 -7.79 -2.59
CA SER A 355 -19.00 -8.86 -1.96
C SER A 355 -19.02 -10.13 -2.80
N LEU A 356 -19.09 -10.01 -4.12
CA LEU A 356 -18.98 -11.15 -5.03
C LEU A 356 -17.60 -11.82 -4.93
N LEU A 357 -16.52 -11.04 -4.91
CA LEU A 357 -15.17 -11.59 -4.78
C LEU A 357 -14.97 -12.31 -3.44
N VAL A 358 -15.50 -11.76 -2.34
CA VAL A 358 -15.52 -12.43 -1.03
C VAL A 358 -16.31 -13.75 -1.08
N LYS A 359 -17.48 -13.77 -1.75
CA LYS A 359 -18.27 -14.99 -1.93
C LYS A 359 -17.52 -16.05 -2.76
N ARG A 360 -16.91 -15.65 -3.88
CA ARG A 360 -16.10 -16.55 -4.73
C ARG A 360 -14.89 -17.14 -3.99
N ALA A 361 -14.34 -16.40 -3.02
CA ALA A 361 -13.27 -16.85 -2.15
C ALA A 361 -13.76 -17.67 -0.92
N GLY A 362 -15.02 -18.09 -0.88
CA GLY A 362 -15.60 -18.90 0.18
C GLY A 362 -16.03 -18.11 1.43
N GLY A 363 -16.02 -16.79 1.39
CA GLY A 363 -16.55 -15.95 2.47
C GLY A 363 -18.08 -15.80 2.38
N THR A 364 -18.67 -15.34 3.48
CA THR A 364 -20.12 -15.07 3.56
C THR A 364 -20.32 -13.56 3.69
N PRO A 365 -20.68 -12.86 2.61
CA PRO A 365 -20.95 -11.43 2.65
C PRO A 365 -22.29 -11.12 3.32
N ASP A 366 -22.44 -9.92 3.88
CA ASP A 366 -23.69 -9.49 4.54
C ASP A 366 -24.80 -9.19 3.53
N LEU A 367 -25.78 -10.09 3.46
CA LEU A 367 -26.91 -9.99 2.53
C LEU A 367 -27.77 -8.73 2.74
N ARG A 368 -27.84 -8.21 3.98
CA ARG A 368 -28.62 -7.00 4.28
C ARG A 368 -27.98 -5.78 3.63
N THR A 369 -26.68 -5.63 3.80
CA THR A 369 -25.91 -4.52 3.23
C THR A 369 -25.83 -4.62 1.70
N ILE A 370 -25.63 -5.83 1.18
CA ILE A 370 -25.69 -6.09 -0.28
C ILE A 370 -27.06 -5.70 -0.85
N GLY A 371 -28.15 -6.11 -0.19
CA GLY A 371 -29.51 -5.77 -0.62
C GLY A 371 -29.77 -4.27 -0.65
N ARG A 372 -29.15 -3.50 0.26
CA ARG A 372 -29.21 -2.04 0.23
C ARG A 372 -28.42 -1.44 -0.94
N ALA A 373 -27.19 -1.91 -1.16
CA ALA A 373 -26.39 -1.45 -2.29
C ALA A 373 -27.09 -1.75 -3.63
N TYR A 374 -27.65 -2.96 -3.76
CA TYR A 374 -28.44 -3.32 -4.94
C TYR A 374 -29.65 -2.41 -5.16
N ARG A 375 -30.48 -2.17 -4.14
CA ARG A 375 -31.62 -1.25 -4.27
C ARG A 375 -31.18 0.14 -4.67
N PHE A 376 -30.12 0.66 -4.05
CA PHE A 376 -29.61 1.99 -4.38
C PHE A 376 -29.23 2.12 -5.85
N ILE A 377 -28.48 1.17 -6.45
CA ILE A 377 -28.13 1.26 -7.86
C ILE A 377 -29.37 1.12 -8.77
N ARG A 378 -30.37 0.33 -8.38
CA ARG A 378 -31.61 0.14 -9.16
C ARG A 378 -32.52 1.37 -9.11
N GLU A 379 -32.56 2.08 -8.00
CA GLU A 379 -33.33 3.34 -7.86
C GLU A 379 -32.76 4.48 -8.74
N HIS A 380 -31.48 4.37 -9.11
CA HIS A 380 -30.77 5.36 -9.90
C HIS A 380 -30.51 4.88 -11.35
N GLU A 381 -31.12 3.78 -11.77
CA GLU A 381 -31.00 3.27 -13.13
C GLU A 381 -32.28 3.58 -13.95
N LYS A 382 -32.06 4.03 -15.17
CA LYS A 382 -33.13 4.22 -16.14
C LYS A 382 -32.62 3.86 -17.54
N ASP A 383 -33.34 2.98 -18.24
CA ASP A 383 -33.03 2.56 -19.62
C ASP A 383 -31.59 2.07 -19.82
N GLY A 384 -31.05 1.38 -18.81
CA GLY A 384 -29.69 0.85 -18.80
C GLY A 384 -28.60 1.88 -18.49
N LEU A 385 -28.96 3.09 -18.12
CA LEU A 385 -28.04 4.15 -17.71
C LEU A 385 -28.15 4.41 -16.23
N TYR A 386 -27.01 4.66 -15.60
CA TYR A 386 -26.91 5.02 -14.20
C TYR A 386 -26.83 6.54 -14.05
N PHE A 387 -27.74 7.09 -13.25
CA PHE A 387 -27.84 8.52 -12.94
C PHE A 387 -27.51 8.71 -11.45
N PRO A 388 -26.25 9.01 -11.09
CA PRO A 388 -25.90 9.15 -9.70
C PRO A 388 -26.64 10.34 -9.05
N PRO A 389 -27.06 10.22 -7.77
CA PRO A 389 -27.74 11.30 -7.08
C PRO A 389 -26.82 12.50 -6.90
N ARG A 390 -27.38 13.71 -6.85
CA ARG A 390 -26.64 14.92 -6.55
C ARG A 390 -26.04 14.87 -5.14
N LEU A 391 -24.84 15.40 -4.98
CA LEU A 391 -24.18 15.52 -3.69
C LEU A 391 -25.01 16.34 -2.71
N LYS A 392 -25.55 17.47 -3.19
CA LYS A 392 -26.53 18.31 -2.52
C LYS A 392 -27.54 18.83 -3.53
N PRO A 393 -28.83 18.98 -3.18
CA PRO A 393 -29.85 19.46 -4.12
C PRO A 393 -29.52 20.81 -4.78
N GLU A 394 -28.87 21.70 -4.03
CA GLU A 394 -28.48 23.03 -4.49
C GLU A 394 -27.19 23.06 -5.33
N LEU A 395 -26.42 21.99 -5.31
CA LEU A 395 -25.20 21.86 -6.11
C LEU A 395 -25.51 21.12 -7.41
N LYS A 396 -25.04 21.67 -8.54
CA LYS A 396 -25.14 21.04 -9.85
C LYS A 396 -24.06 19.97 -10.05
N CYS A 397 -23.68 19.26 -9.00
CA CYS A 397 -22.68 18.20 -9.07
C CYS A 397 -23.25 16.89 -8.54
N PHE A 398 -22.87 15.78 -9.17
CA PHE A 398 -23.27 14.44 -8.76
C PHE A 398 -22.43 13.92 -7.61
N ARG A 399 -22.92 12.89 -6.93
CA ARG A 399 -22.15 12.09 -5.98
C ARG A 399 -21.25 11.10 -6.72
N THR A 400 -20.28 11.65 -7.45
CA THR A 400 -19.21 10.91 -8.10
C THR A 400 -17.89 11.55 -7.70
N TYR A 401 -16.77 10.93 -7.99
CA TYR A 401 -15.47 11.59 -7.75
C TYR A 401 -15.24 12.81 -8.68
N HIS A 402 -16.13 13.04 -9.62
CA HIS A 402 -16.24 14.27 -10.40
C HIS A 402 -17.21 15.28 -9.77
N ASP A 403 -17.31 15.31 -8.46
CA ASP A 403 -18.23 16.16 -7.72
C ASP A 403 -18.07 17.68 -7.96
N GLN A 404 -16.97 18.07 -8.61
CA GLN A 404 -16.71 19.45 -9.03
C GLN A 404 -17.21 19.78 -10.44
N LEU A 405 -17.78 18.81 -11.16
CA LEU A 405 -18.33 19.02 -12.49
C LEU A 405 -19.82 19.28 -12.45
N ASN A 406 -20.26 20.21 -13.29
CA ASN A 406 -21.66 20.51 -13.47
C ASN A 406 -22.28 19.59 -14.51
N TYR A 407 -23.01 18.58 -14.05
CA TYR A 407 -23.84 17.74 -14.90
C TYR A 407 -25.31 18.18 -14.83
N GLU A 408 -26.04 18.02 -15.91
CA GLU A 408 -27.49 18.18 -15.91
C GLU A 408 -28.18 17.03 -15.17
N ASP A 409 -29.43 17.20 -14.76
CA ASP A 409 -30.15 16.21 -13.94
C ASP A 409 -30.40 14.87 -14.62
N ASP A 410 -30.47 14.89 -15.94
CA ASP A 410 -30.70 13.74 -16.81
C ASP A 410 -29.44 13.27 -17.53
N ASP A 411 -28.26 13.66 -17.06
CA ASP A 411 -26.98 13.23 -17.61
C ASP A 411 -26.42 12.04 -16.83
N ALA A 412 -25.74 11.14 -17.55
CA ALA A 412 -25.13 9.94 -17.01
C ALA A 412 -23.60 9.97 -17.24
N PRO A 413 -22.77 10.03 -16.17
CA PRO A 413 -21.33 10.03 -16.30
C PRO A 413 -20.77 8.72 -16.81
N SER A 414 -19.85 8.76 -17.78
CA SER A 414 -19.23 7.57 -18.36
C SER A 414 -18.36 6.80 -17.37
N SER A 415 -17.70 7.50 -16.47
CA SER A 415 -16.88 6.91 -15.40
C SER A 415 -17.67 5.96 -14.49
N ASN A 416 -18.94 6.27 -14.22
CA ASN A 416 -19.79 5.41 -13.39
C ASN A 416 -20.45 4.28 -14.18
N GLN A 417 -20.63 4.45 -15.47
CA GLN A 417 -21.41 3.49 -16.28
C GLN A 417 -20.71 2.15 -16.43
N GLY A 418 -19.38 2.14 -16.62
CA GLY A 418 -18.60 0.90 -16.66
C GLY A 418 -18.68 0.12 -15.33
N PHE A 419 -18.63 0.80 -14.19
CA PHE A 419 -18.82 0.17 -12.87
C PHE A 419 -20.24 -0.34 -12.68
N HIS A 420 -21.23 0.37 -13.18
CA HIS A 420 -22.63 -0.04 -13.09
C HIS A 420 -22.88 -1.36 -13.85
N CYS A 421 -22.32 -1.53 -15.04
CA CYS A 421 -22.37 -2.80 -15.76
C CYS A 421 -21.79 -3.96 -14.93
N GLY A 422 -20.60 -3.77 -14.35
CA GLY A 422 -19.97 -4.74 -13.47
C GLY A 422 -20.79 -5.03 -12.21
N ALA A 423 -21.41 -4.02 -11.61
CA ALA A 423 -22.27 -4.17 -10.44
C ALA A 423 -23.54 -4.97 -10.71
N LEU A 424 -24.20 -4.78 -11.88
CA LEU A 424 -25.34 -5.59 -12.29
C LEU A 424 -24.94 -7.06 -12.48
N MET A 425 -23.79 -7.32 -13.10
CA MET A 425 -23.26 -8.68 -13.24
C MET A 425 -22.96 -9.30 -11.86
N ALA A 426 -22.37 -8.52 -10.94
CA ALA A 426 -22.12 -8.98 -9.59
C ALA A 426 -23.42 -9.27 -8.82
N ALA A 427 -24.41 -8.39 -8.94
CA ALA A 427 -25.73 -8.58 -8.33
C ALA A 427 -26.41 -9.87 -8.81
N LYS A 428 -26.36 -10.16 -10.11
CA LYS A 428 -26.88 -11.41 -10.70
C LYS A 428 -26.21 -12.64 -10.07
N GLU A 429 -24.90 -12.69 -10.01
CA GLU A 429 -24.16 -13.81 -9.38
C GLU A 429 -24.36 -13.91 -7.88
N LEU A 430 -24.67 -12.81 -7.20
CA LEU A 430 -25.05 -12.79 -5.80
C LEU A 430 -26.47 -13.31 -5.55
N GLY A 431 -27.28 -13.47 -6.62
CA GLY A 431 -28.63 -14.05 -6.56
C GLY A 431 -29.77 -13.02 -6.63
N PHE A 432 -29.48 -11.77 -6.99
CA PHE A 432 -30.51 -10.75 -7.22
C PHE A 432 -31.18 -10.92 -8.58
N PRO A 433 -32.43 -10.44 -8.75
CA PRO A 433 -33.19 -10.60 -10.00
C PRO A 433 -32.71 -9.61 -11.07
N VAL A 434 -31.55 -9.88 -11.64
CA VAL A 434 -30.98 -9.16 -12.79
C VAL A 434 -30.93 -10.09 -13.97
N THR A 435 -31.52 -9.68 -15.11
CA THR A 435 -31.53 -10.46 -16.35
C THR A 435 -30.35 -10.13 -17.27
N ASP A 436 -30.07 -11.00 -18.23
CA ASP A 436 -29.02 -10.74 -19.24
C ASP A 436 -29.38 -9.55 -20.12
N GLU A 437 -30.68 -9.38 -20.44
CA GLU A 437 -31.17 -8.24 -21.22
C GLU A 437 -30.96 -6.91 -20.50
N GLU A 438 -31.06 -6.86 -19.17
CA GLU A 438 -30.76 -5.66 -18.40
C GLU A 438 -29.28 -5.34 -18.43
N ILE A 439 -28.41 -6.35 -18.29
CA ILE A 439 -26.97 -6.19 -18.41
C ILE A 439 -26.59 -5.70 -19.83
N ASP A 440 -27.11 -6.32 -20.88
CA ASP A 440 -26.82 -5.94 -22.26
C ASP A 440 -27.34 -4.53 -22.60
N ARG A 441 -28.47 -4.13 -22.03
CA ARG A 441 -28.98 -2.76 -22.13
C ARG A 441 -28.06 -1.75 -21.43
N SER A 442 -27.51 -2.10 -20.27
CA SER A 442 -26.54 -1.25 -19.56
C SER A 442 -25.23 -1.13 -20.34
N ILE A 443 -24.73 -2.21 -20.93
CA ILE A 443 -23.56 -2.18 -21.81
C ILE A 443 -23.83 -1.31 -23.04
N SER A 444 -24.99 -1.44 -23.67
CA SER A 444 -25.40 -0.59 -24.79
C SER A 444 -25.47 0.89 -24.39
N GLY A 445 -25.93 1.17 -23.17
CA GLY A 445 -25.91 2.50 -22.58
C GLY A 445 -24.48 3.07 -22.49
N TYR A 446 -23.53 2.28 -22.01
CA TYR A 446 -22.12 2.67 -21.92
C TYR A 446 -21.51 2.95 -23.30
N GLN A 447 -21.80 2.10 -24.29
CA GLN A 447 -21.32 2.28 -25.68
C GLN A 447 -21.86 3.55 -26.35
N ARG A 448 -23.05 4.04 -25.94
CA ARG A 448 -23.63 5.30 -26.45
C ARG A 448 -22.84 6.54 -26.02
N MET A 449 -22.00 6.43 -24.98
CA MET A 449 -21.14 7.52 -24.52
C MET A 449 -19.90 7.70 -25.38
N PHE A 450 -19.69 6.83 -26.37
CA PHE A 450 -18.61 6.99 -27.33
C PHE A 450 -18.98 8.01 -28.42
N ASN A 451 -18.23 9.11 -28.46
CA ASN A 451 -18.34 10.10 -29.53
C ASN A 451 -17.71 9.54 -30.81
N LYS A 452 -18.54 9.14 -31.77
CA LYS A 452 -18.10 8.49 -33.02
C LYS A 452 -17.30 9.44 -33.92
N GLU A 453 -17.66 10.72 -33.95
CA GLU A 453 -16.98 11.73 -34.80
C GLU A 453 -15.62 12.07 -34.21
N GLY A 454 -15.53 12.28 -32.89
CA GLY A 454 -14.29 12.58 -32.19
C GLY A 454 -13.39 11.37 -31.96
N GLY A 455 -13.93 10.14 -31.98
CA GLY A 455 -13.19 8.91 -31.75
C GLY A 455 -12.76 8.75 -30.28
N TYR A 456 -13.60 9.10 -29.31
CA TYR A 456 -13.29 9.02 -27.88
C TYR A 456 -14.51 8.74 -27.01
N MET A 457 -14.27 8.26 -25.80
CA MET A 457 -15.28 8.21 -24.74
C MET A 457 -15.52 9.61 -24.20
N ALA A 458 -16.76 10.07 -24.26
CA ALA A 458 -17.15 11.35 -23.71
C ALA A 458 -17.21 11.31 -22.18
N THR A 459 -17.17 12.45 -21.54
CA THR A 459 -17.28 12.58 -20.07
C THR A 459 -18.62 12.05 -19.56
N SER A 460 -19.69 12.30 -20.33
CA SER A 460 -21.05 11.85 -20.02
C SER A 460 -21.89 11.70 -21.28
N LEU A 461 -23.12 11.25 -21.09
CA LEU A 461 -24.07 11.08 -22.19
C LEU A 461 -24.36 12.40 -22.93
N LEU A 462 -24.48 13.51 -22.20
CA LEU A 462 -24.83 14.82 -22.77
C LEU A 462 -23.62 15.69 -23.09
N GLN A 463 -22.50 15.52 -22.39
CA GLN A 463 -21.26 16.29 -22.62
C GLN A 463 -20.34 15.59 -23.62
N GLN A 464 -20.82 15.43 -24.83
CA GLN A 464 -20.14 14.70 -25.90
C GLN A 464 -18.91 15.44 -26.45
N GLU A 465 -18.75 16.72 -26.20
CA GLU A 465 -17.61 17.55 -26.60
C GLU A 465 -16.40 17.43 -25.69
N ASN A 466 -16.56 16.79 -24.52
CA ASN A 466 -15.50 16.63 -23.52
C ASN A 466 -15.06 15.17 -23.45
N ILE A 467 -13.75 14.95 -23.25
CA ILE A 467 -13.17 13.61 -23.14
C ILE A 467 -13.12 13.20 -21.67
N GLY A 468 -13.66 12.03 -21.35
CA GLY A 468 -13.53 11.35 -20.07
C GLY A 468 -12.37 10.33 -20.11
N GLN A 469 -11.21 10.68 -19.61
CA GLN A 469 -10.05 9.79 -19.54
C GLN A 469 -10.22 8.63 -18.56
N ASP A 470 -11.10 8.81 -17.58
CA ASP A 470 -11.47 7.83 -16.57
C ASP A 470 -12.63 6.92 -17.01
N ALA A 471 -13.20 7.17 -18.18
CA ALA A 471 -14.32 6.41 -18.69
C ALA A 471 -14.01 4.90 -18.83
N LEU A 472 -12.75 4.53 -19.10
CA LEU A 472 -12.34 3.14 -19.29
C LEU A 472 -12.10 2.36 -17.98
N TYR A 473 -12.12 3.02 -16.83
CA TYR A 473 -11.75 2.38 -15.58
C TYR A 473 -12.71 1.25 -15.17
N GLY A 474 -14.01 1.44 -15.37
CA GLY A 474 -15.02 0.39 -15.14
C GLY A 474 -14.91 -0.79 -16.09
N GLU A 475 -14.39 -0.57 -17.31
CA GLU A 475 -14.08 -1.62 -18.30
C GLU A 475 -13.04 -2.59 -17.76
N VAL A 476 -11.88 -2.09 -17.30
CA VAL A 476 -10.79 -2.91 -16.73
C VAL A 476 -11.29 -3.73 -15.55
N LEU A 477 -12.01 -3.11 -14.62
CA LEU A 477 -12.50 -3.82 -13.44
C LEU A 477 -13.47 -4.94 -13.83
N THR A 478 -14.38 -4.67 -14.74
CA THR A 478 -15.34 -5.67 -15.24
C THR A 478 -14.63 -6.80 -15.98
N TYR A 479 -13.65 -6.49 -16.80
CA TYR A 479 -12.85 -7.52 -17.48
C TYR A 479 -12.07 -8.39 -16.46
N VAL A 480 -11.45 -7.79 -15.47
CA VAL A 480 -10.71 -8.51 -14.41
C VAL A 480 -11.63 -9.45 -13.64
N VAL A 481 -12.84 -9.01 -13.28
CA VAL A 481 -13.76 -9.82 -12.46
C VAL A 481 -14.51 -10.87 -13.26
N PHE A 482 -14.98 -10.54 -14.47
CA PHE A 482 -15.89 -11.39 -15.26
C PHE A 482 -15.28 -11.92 -16.56
N GLY A 483 -14.16 -11.40 -17.04
CA GLY A 483 -13.58 -11.74 -18.34
C GLY A 483 -14.37 -11.18 -19.53
N LYS A 484 -15.28 -10.23 -19.28
CA LYS A 484 -16.17 -9.67 -20.30
C LYS A 484 -15.72 -8.26 -20.68
N LYS A 485 -15.49 -8.02 -21.97
CA LYS A 485 -15.31 -6.69 -22.55
C LYS A 485 -16.68 -6.01 -22.66
N LEU A 486 -16.80 -4.78 -22.22
CA LEU A 486 -18.03 -3.97 -22.34
C LEU A 486 -18.02 -3.15 -23.62
N LEU A 487 -16.82 -2.69 -24.03
CA LEU A 487 -16.63 -1.88 -25.22
C LEU A 487 -16.05 -2.71 -26.37
N PRO A 488 -16.43 -2.43 -27.63
CA PRO A 488 -15.75 -2.96 -28.81
C PRO A 488 -14.29 -2.51 -28.88
N ASP A 489 -13.41 -3.39 -29.37
CA ASP A 489 -11.97 -3.11 -29.49
C ASP A 489 -11.70 -1.81 -30.25
N GLU A 490 -12.46 -1.55 -31.31
CA GLU A 490 -12.29 -0.35 -32.12
C GLU A 490 -12.61 0.96 -31.39
N MET A 491 -13.55 0.94 -30.45
CA MET A 491 -13.87 2.11 -29.65
C MET A 491 -12.72 2.45 -28.70
N VAL A 492 -12.17 1.44 -28.03
CA VAL A 492 -11.04 1.64 -27.11
C VAL A 492 -9.79 2.07 -27.86
N LYS A 493 -9.48 1.46 -28.99
CA LYS A 493 -8.34 1.85 -29.85
C LYS A 493 -8.43 3.32 -30.26
N LYS A 494 -9.57 3.75 -30.77
CA LYS A 494 -9.77 5.15 -31.17
C LYS A 494 -9.69 6.11 -30.01
N HIS A 495 -10.25 5.73 -28.85
CA HIS A 495 -10.13 6.54 -27.64
C HIS A 495 -8.66 6.74 -27.25
N LEU A 496 -7.87 5.69 -27.18
CA LEU A 496 -6.45 5.76 -26.85
C LEU A 496 -5.64 6.52 -27.89
N GLU A 497 -5.90 6.35 -29.19
CA GLU A 497 -5.28 7.13 -30.26
C GLU A 497 -5.60 8.64 -30.13
N THR A 498 -6.83 8.98 -29.77
CA THR A 498 -7.23 10.38 -29.57
C THR A 498 -6.53 10.96 -28.32
N THR A 499 -6.55 10.24 -27.20
CA THR A 499 -5.96 10.68 -25.94
C THR A 499 -4.43 10.82 -26.04
N MET A 500 -3.77 9.96 -26.82
CA MET A 500 -2.35 10.07 -27.10
C MET A 500 -1.99 11.42 -27.77
N ARG A 501 -2.81 11.91 -28.67
CA ARG A 501 -2.55 13.17 -29.38
C ARG A 501 -2.72 14.42 -28.51
N ILE A 502 -3.50 14.33 -27.45
CA ILE A 502 -3.91 15.47 -26.62
C ILE A 502 -3.40 15.40 -25.17
N GLN A 503 -2.63 14.37 -24.84
CA GLN A 503 -2.08 14.20 -23.49
C GLN A 503 -1.21 15.38 -23.06
N SER A 504 -1.16 15.64 -21.76
CA SER A 504 -0.17 16.56 -21.20
C SER A 504 1.19 15.86 -21.08
N PRO A 505 2.31 16.64 -20.95
CA PRO A 505 3.62 16.06 -20.68
C PRO A 505 3.71 15.32 -19.34
N TYR A 506 2.71 15.45 -18.47
CA TYR A 506 2.68 14.95 -17.11
C TYR A 506 1.60 13.90 -16.83
N GLY A 507 1.03 13.33 -17.88
CA GLY A 507 -0.03 12.33 -17.81
C GLY A 507 -1.34 12.80 -18.45
N MET A 508 -2.32 11.90 -18.45
CA MET A 508 -3.63 12.20 -19.04
C MET A 508 -4.44 13.07 -18.09
N ARG A 509 -5.15 14.04 -18.64
CA ARG A 509 -6.15 14.79 -17.88
C ARG A 509 -7.36 13.90 -17.61
N VAL A 510 -7.79 13.82 -16.35
CA VAL A 510 -9.02 13.07 -16.03
C VAL A 510 -10.20 13.53 -16.88
N ILE A 511 -10.25 14.82 -17.19
CA ILE A 511 -11.20 15.44 -18.11
C ILE A 511 -10.50 16.52 -18.93
N SER A 512 -10.84 16.62 -20.21
CA SER A 512 -10.38 17.69 -21.11
C SER A 512 -11.40 17.97 -22.21
N LYS A 513 -11.25 19.13 -22.86
CA LYS A 513 -11.91 19.37 -24.16
C LYS A 513 -11.36 18.41 -25.22
N ALA A 514 -12.07 18.22 -26.30
CA ALA A 514 -11.65 17.33 -27.40
C ALA A 514 -10.31 17.71 -28.04
N ASN A 515 -9.90 18.98 -27.96
CA ASN A 515 -8.60 19.46 -28.43
C ASN A 515 -7.48 19.33 -27.39
N GLY A 516 -7.78 18.79 -26.22
CA GLY A 516 -6.81 18.58 -25.12
C GLY A 516 -6.72 19.76 -24.15
N ASP A 517 -7.38 20.87 -24.38
CA ASP A 517 -7.40 21.99 -23.44
C ASP A 517 -8.15 21.64 -22.15
N LEU A 518 -7.81 22.33 -21.08
CA LEU A 518 -8.60 22.27 -19.85
C LEU A 518 -10.01 22.84 -20.07
N LEU A 519 -10.99 22.31 -19.35
CA LEU A 519 -12.31 22.93 -19.29
C LEU A 519 -12.19 24.33 -18.66
N ASP A 520 -13.16 25.19 -18.97
CA ASP A 520 -13.18 26.56 -18.45
C ASP A 520 -13.27 26.56 -16.93
N GLY A 521 -12.36 27.29 -16.29
CA GLY A 521 -12.23 27.32 -14.83
C GLY A 521 -11.43 26.17 -14.20
N HIS A 522 -10.99 25.18 -14.98
CA HIS A 522 -10.13 24.10 -14.48
C HIS A 522 -8.67 24.52 -14.37
N SER A 523 -7.99 24.02 -13.33
CA SER A 523 -6.61 24.40 -12.99
C SER A 523 -5.56 23.32 -13.37
N GLY A 524 -5.99 22.19 -13.89
CA GLY A 524 -5.11 21.08 -14.23
C GLY A 524 -4.63 20.26 -13.02
N VAL A 525 -5.36 20.33 -11.90
CA VAL A 525 -5.10 19.54 -10.68
C VAL A 525 -6.37 18.83 -10.22
N TYR A 526 -6.21 17.73 -9.50
CA TYR A 526 -7.29 16.93 -8.95
C TYR A 526 -8.36 16.62 -10.02
N THR A 527 -9.66 16.65 -9.69
CA THR A 527 -10.76 16.44 -10.64
C THR A 527 -10.90 17.55 -11.69
N ASN A 528 -10.21 18.68 -11.51
CA ASN A 528 -10.15 19.81 -12.45
C ASN A 528 -9.07 19.63 -13.54
N GLY A 529 -8.99 18.46 -14.13
CA GLY A 529 -8.05 18.14 -15.20
C GLY A 529 -6.67 17.69 -14.72
N GLY A 530 -6.53 17.23 -13.49
CA GLY A 530 -5.33 16.56 -12.98
C GLY A 530 -5.13 15.19 -13.62
N SER A 531 -3.94 14.60 -13.46
CA SER A 531 -3.64 13.21 -13.83
C SER A 531 -3.65 12.34 -12.58
N TRP A 532 -4.42 11.26 -12.65
CA TRP A 532 -4.56 10.27 -11.58
C TRP A 532 -3.87 8.97 -11.99
N PHE A 533 -2.95 8.48 -11.16
CA PHE A 533 -2.14 7.31 -11.50
C PHE A 533 -2.98 6.11 -11.94
N LEU A 534 -4.05 5.79 -11.20
CA LEU A 534 -4.85 4.61 -11.50
C LEU A 534 -5.70 4.77 -12.77
N ASN A 535 -6.07 6.01 -13.14
CA ASN A 535 -6.74 6.27 -14.42
C ASN A 535 -5.77 6.09 -15.60
N ASP A 536 -4.54 6.61 -15.49
CA ASP A 536 -3.51 6.39 -16.50
C ASP A 536 -3.22 4.89 -16.65
N ALA A 537 -3.12 4.18 -15.52
CA ALA A 537 -2.91 2.74 -15.48
C ALA A 537 -4.08 1.95 -16.07
N ALA A 538 -5.33 2.36 -15.84
CA ALA A 538 -6.50 1.71 -16.42
C ALA A 538 -6.49 1.82 -17.95
N ASN A 539 -6.19 2.97 -18.50
CA ASN A 539 -6.06 3.16 -19.95
C ASN A 539 -4.95 2.28 -20.55
N TYR A 540 -3.83 2.13 -19.85
CA TYR A 540 -2.79 1.18 -20.26
C TYR A 540 -3.29 -0.27 -20.28
N LEU A 541 -3.98 -0.70 -19.23
CA LEU A 541 -4.51 -2.05 -19.12
C LEU A 541 -5.60 -2.32 -20.18
N ASP A 542 -6.43 -1.33 -20.47
CA ASP A 542 -7.40 -1.44 -21.58
C ASP A 542 -6.72 -1.53 -22.94
N GLY A 543 -5.62 -0.83 -23.13
CA GLY A 543 -4.78 -1.00 -24.30
C GLY A 543 -4.31 -2.44 -24.47
N LEU A 544 -3.88 -3.09 -23.40
CA LEU A 544 -3.51 -4.52 -23.42
C LEU A 544 -4.72 -5.43 -23.70
N ILE A 545 -5.86 -5.18 -23.05
CA ILE A 545 -7.09 -5.98 -23.19
C ILE A 545 -7.61 -5.94 -24.64
N HIS A 546 -7.57 -4.77 -25.27
CA HIS A 546 -8.15 -4.53 -26.59
C HIS A 546 -7.11 -4.54 -27.73
N GLY A 547 -5.83 -4.82 -27.43
CA GLY A 547 -4.76 -4.87 -28.43
C GLY A 547 -4.51 -3.51 -29.11
N ALA A 548 -4.63 -2.42 -28.36
CA ALA A 548 -4.28 -1.07 -28.81
C ALA A 548 -2.80 -0.77 -28.52
N ASP A 549 -2.25 0.23 -29.23
CA ASP A 549 -0.92 0.77 -28.88
C ASP A 549 -1.05 1.65 -27.63
N SER A 550 -0.48 1.18 -26.55
CA SER A 550 -0.46 1.88 -25.24
C SER A 550 0.96 2.19 -24.75
N LYS A 551 1.96 2.02 -25.61
CA LYS A 551 3.36 2.21 -25.21
C LYS A 551 3.65 3.60 -24.62
N TRP A 552 3.00 4.63 -25.13
CA TRP A 552 3.14 5.99 -24.63
C TRP A 552 2.60 6.14 -23.19
N ILE A 553 1.60 5.36 -22.80
CA ILE A 553 1.07 5.31 -21.42
C ILE A 553 2.11 4.65 -20.51
N ASP A 554 2.78 3.59 -20.99
CA ASP A 554 3.90 2.98 -20.27
C ASP A 554 4.98 4.02 -19.92
N ASP A 555 5.40 4.80 -20.90
CA ASP A 555 6.42 5.81 -20.70
C ASP A 555 5.98 6.87 -19.67
N GLN A 556 4.70 7.24 -19.64
CA GLN A 556 4.12 8.14 -18.64
C GLN A 556 4.06 7.48 -17.24
N LEU A 557 3.65 6.23 -17.16
CA LEU A 557 3.62 5.48 -15.90
C LEU A 557 5.03 5.32 -15.32
N ILE A 558 6.02 5.00 -16.16
CA ILE A 558 7.43 4.90 -15.74
C ILE A 558 7.90 6.24 -15.19
N TRP A 559 7.69 7.33 -15.94
CA TRP A 559 8.06 8.67 -15.49
C TRP A 559 7.44 9.02 -14.14
N ARG A 560 6.16 8.68 -13.96
CA ARG A 560 5.45 8.93 -12.72
C ARG A 560 5.98 8.10 -11.56
N MET A 561 6.26 6.82 -11.77
CA MET A 561 6.89 5.96 -10.78
C MET A 561 8.26 6.48 -10.36
N GLU A 562 9.08 6.92 -11.31
CA GLU A 562 10.39 7.52 -11.04
C GLU A 562 10.28 8.79 -10.19
N LYS A 563 9.28 9.63 -10.46
CA LYS A 563 9.08 10.90 -9.74
C LYS A 563 8.46 10.71 -8.35
N GLU A 564 7.50 9.81 -8.22
CA GLU A 564 6.72 9.66 -7.01
C GLU A 564 7.31 8.67 -6.01
N LEU A 565 8.01 7.64 -6.47
CA LEU A 565 8.71 6.70 -5.59
C LEU A 565 9.76 7.36 -4.69
N ALA A 566 10.31 8.51 -5.14
CA ALA A 566 11.23 9.31 -4.33
C ALA A 566 10.59 9.91 -3.08
N PHE A 567 9.25 9.93 -2.96
CA PHE A 567 8.60 10.73 -1.95
C PHE A 567 7.93 9.91 -0.85
N MET A 568 7.40 8.69 -1.14
CA MET A 568 6.58 7.97 -0.15
C MET A 568 6.36 6.49 -0.52
N PRO A 569 5.88 5.66 0.41
CA PRO A 569 5.45 4.29 0.14
C PRO A 569 4.19 4.19 -0.74
N ALA A 570 3.63 5.31 -1.19
CA ALA A 570 2.48 5.35 -2.09
C ALA A 570 2.51 6.60 -2.95
N PHE A 571 1.90 6.52 -4.14
CA PHE A 571 1.74 7.65 -5.03
C PHE A 571 0.85 8.73 -4.41
N HIS A 572 1.06 9.98 -4.84
CA HIS A 572 0.11 11.04 -4.57
C HIS A 572 -1.22 10.77 -5.27
N GLU A 573 -2.28 11.35 -4.74
CA GLU A 573 -3.62 11.22 -5.30
C GLU A 573 -3.67 11.65 -6.76
N SER A 574 -3.06 12.79 -7.08
CA SER A 574 -2.97 13.29 -8.45
C SER A 574 -1.67 14.07 -8.72
N ILE A 575 -1.40 14.31 -9.99
CA ILE A 575 -0.34 15.22 -10.46
C ILE A 575 -0.98 16.35 -11.26
N SER A 576 -0.44 17.56 -11.10
CA SER A 576 -0.83 18.69 -11.95
C SER A 576 -0.41 18.45 -13.40
N THR A 577 -1.38 18.46 -14.32
CA THR A 577 -1.11 18.32 -15.76
C THR A 577 -0.53 19.60 -16.39
N VAL A 578 -0.40 20.67 -15.61
CA VAL A 578 0.23 21.94 -16.03
C VAL A 578 1.67 22.04 -15.55
N THR A 579 1.96 21.62 -14.31
CA THR A 579 3.26 21.83 -13.68
C THR A 579 4.04 20.56 -13.40
N GLY A 580 3.42 19.38 -13.49
CA GLY A 580 4.01 18.09 -13.11
C GLY A 580 4.22 17.92 -11.60
N LYS A 581 3.72 18.83 -10.77
CA LYS A 581 3.86 18.74 -9.31
C LYS A 581 2.81 17.79 -8.72
N PRO A 582 3.20 17.00 -7.72
CA PRO A 582 2.25 16.21 -6.94
C PRO A 582 1.18 17.10 -6.30
N HIS A 583 -0.05 16.61 -6.25
CA HIS A 583 -1.22 17.27 -5.70
C HIS A 583 -2.12 16.30 -4.98
N GLY A 584 -2.93 16.80 -4.05
CA GLY A 584 -3.83 15.97 -3.24
C GLY A 584 -3.09 15.28 -2.09
N HIS A 585 -3.66 14.18 -1.62
CA HIS A 585 -3.13 13.47 -0.48
C HIS A 585 -1.99 12.52 -0.88
N HIS A 586 -0.94 12.52 -0.10
CA HIS A 586 0.10 11.49 -0.17
C HIS A 586 -0.34 10.25 0.64
N LEU A 587 0.34 9.12 0.44
CA LEU A 587 -0.08 7.81 0.96
C LEU A 587 -1.50 7.43 0.50
N TYR A 588 -1.82 7.77 -0.73
CA TYR A 588 -3.11 7.47 -1.32
C TYR A 588 -3.14 6.02 -1.78
N SER A 589 -3.82 5.21 -1.01
CA SER A 589 -3.79 3.76 -1.14
C SER A 589 -4.53 3.21 -2.35
N TRP A 590 -5.45 3.98 -2.92
CA TRP A 590 -6.18 3.59 -4.13
C TRP A 590 -5.25 3.17 -5.28
N ASN A 591 -4.16 3.92 -5.46
CA ASN A 591 -3.18 3.62 -6.49
C ASN A 591 -2.47 2.27 -6.34
N SER A 592 -2.44 1.71 -5.13
CA SER A 592 -1.82 0.40 -4.88
C SER A 592 -2.58 -0.77 -5.54
N GLY A 593 -3.83 -0.56 -5.91
CA GLY A 593 -4.62 -1.55 -6.65
C GLY A 593 -4.12 -1.86 -8.06
N TYR A 594 -3.25 -1.01 -8.60
CA TYR A 594 -2.71 -1.16 -9.95
C TYR A 594 -2.01 -2.52 -10.16
N TRP A 595 -1.18 -2.98 -9.24
CA TRP A 595 -0.48 -4.25 -9.38
C TRP A 595 -1.45 -5.44 -9.45
N TRP A 596 -2.54 -5.42 -8.67
CA TRP A 596 -3.56 -6.46 -8.70
C TRP A 596 -4.32 -6.45 -10.04
N LEU A 597 -4.79 -5.30 -10.49
CA LEU A 597 -5.46 -5.18 -11.79
C LEU A 597 -4.58 -5.70 -12.91
N ARG A 598 -3.32 -5.30 -12.92
CA ARG A 598 -2.34 -5.69 -13.92
C ARG A 598 -2.06 -7.19 -13.91
N ARG A 599 -1.85 -7.78 -12.73
CA ARG A 599 -1.68 -9.24 -12.57
C ARG A 599 -2.88 -9.99 -13.14
N GLU A 600 -4.10 -9.59 -12.80
CA GLU A 600 -5.31 -10.27 -13.25
C GLU A 600 -5.55 -10.09 -14.77
N VAL A 601 -5.28 -8.91 -15.32
CA VAL A 601 -5.34 -8.69 -16.79
C VAL A 601 -4.34 -9.61 -17.48
N ARG A 602 -3.09 -9.63 -17.08
CA ARG A 602 -2.05 -10.48 -17.68
C ARG A 602 -2.38 -11.98 -17.58
N LYS A 603 -2.90 -12.40 -16.43
CA LYS A 603 -3.35 -13.78 -16.22
C LYS A 603 -4.45 -14.16 -17.22
N ARG A 604 -5.44 -13.30 -17.43
CA ARG A 604 -6.51 -13.53 -18.43
C ARG A 604 -5.99 -13.53 -19.86
N LEU A 605 -4.97 -12.75 -20.15
CA LEU A 605 -4.29 -12.71 -21.45
C LEU A 605 -3.23 -13.82 -21.60
N SER A 606 -3.13 -14.73 -20.63
CA SER A 606 -2.12 -15.81 -20.60
C SER A 606 -0.67 -15.32 -20.71
N GLN A 607 -0.40 -14.10 -20.26
CA GLN A 607 0.95 -13.55 -20.17
C GLN A 607 1.61 -13.98 -18.86
N THR A 608 2.77 -14.63 -18.95
CA THR A 608 3.51 -15.16 -17.79
C THR A 608 4.84 -14.43 -17.61
N GLY A 609 5.44 -14.58 -16.42
CA GLY A 609 6.73 -13.96 -16.09
C GLY A 609 6.59 -12.56 -15.50
N ILE A 610 7.73 -11.90 -15.27
CA ILE A 610 7.77 -10.49 -14.84
C ILE A 610 7.30 -9.62 -16.02
N ASP A 611 6.57 -8.57 -15.71
CA ASP A 611 6.15 -7.62 -16.74
C ASP A 611 7.39 -6.87 -17.30
N PRO A 612 7.54 -6.75 -18.63
CA PRO A 612 8.68 -6.03 -19.23
C PRO A 612 8.85 -4.60 -18.73
N VAL A 613 7.77 -3.91 -18.35
CA VAL A 613 7.83 -2.57 -17.77
C VAL A 613 8.44 -2.62 -16.37
N ASP A 614 8.03 -3.58 -15.53
CA ASP A 614 8.61 -3.79 -14.21
C ASP A 614 10.09 -4.16 -14.29
N GLU A 615 10.43 -5.08 -15.19
CA GLU A 615 11.82 -5.49 -15.40
C GLU A 615 12.71 -4.31 -15.82
N ARG A 616 12.19 -3.43 -16.68
CA ARG A 616 12.87 -2.19 -17.05
C ARG A 616 13.06 -1.26 -15.85
N ILE A 617 11.99 -1.03 -15.08
CA ILE A 617 12.04 -0.15 -13.90
C ILE A 617 13.00 -0.73 -12.85
N ASP A 618 12.92 -2.02 -12.56
CA ASP A 618 13.80 -2.68 -11.60
C ASP A 618 15.26 -2.49 -11.98
N ARG A 619 15.59 -2.73 -13.26
CA ARG A 619 16.95 -2.50 -13.78
C ARG A 619 17.37 -1.04 -13.62
N ASP A 620 16.51 -0.10 -14.00
CA ASP A 620 16.83 1.32 -13.97
C ASP A 620 16.97 1.87 -12.54
N LEU A 621 16.27 1.27 -11.58
CA LEU A 621 16.41 1.55 -10.14
C LEU A 621 17.57 0.80 -9.46
N GLY A 622 18.22 -0.12 -10.15
CA GLY A 622 19.26 -0.97 -9.59
C GLY A 622 18.72 -2.07 -8.67
N ILE A 623 17.50 -2.55 -8.94
CA ILE A 623 16.95 -3.71 -8.25
C ILE A 623 17.41 -4.98 -8.97
N VAL A 624 18.01 -5.88 -8.22
CA VAL A 624 18.57 -7.14 -8.73
C VAL A 624 17.80 -8.32 -8.16
N HIS A 625 17.34 -9.19 -9.05
CA HIS A 625 16.71 -10.46 -8.67
C HIS A 625 17.76 -11.56 -8.53
N ARG A 626 17.82 -12.19 -7.36
CA ARG A 626 18.73 -13.32 -7.11
C ARG A 626 18.11 -14.29 -6.11
N ASP A 627 18.14 -15.58 -6.42
CA ASP A 627 17.66 -16.67 -5.57
C ASP A 627 16.22 -16.49 -5.07
N GLY A 628 15.35 -15.83 -5.89
CA GLY A 628 13.97 -15.57 -5.55
C GLY A 628 13.76 -14.37 -4.60
N TYR A 629 14.78 -13.53 -4.40
CA TYR A 629 14.72 -12.34 -3.56
C TYR A 629 15.16 -11.09 -4.33
N LEU A 630 14.73 -9.93 -3.83
CA LEU A 630 15.06 -8.62 -4.35
C LEU A 630 16.21 -7.99 -3.56
N TYR A 631 17.20 -7.47 -4.27
CA TYR A 631 18.35 -6.77 -3.69
C TYR A 631 18.53 -5.41 -4.36
N LEU A 632 19.10 -4.47 -3.63
CA LEU A 632 19.45 -3.15 -4.17
C LEU A 632 20.94 -3.11 -4.51
N ASP A 633 21.24 -2.76 -5.75
CA ASP A 633 22.57 -2.37 -6.23
C ASP A 633 22.59 -0.91 -6.69
N PRO A 634 22.89 0.03 -5.80
CA PRO A 634 22.90 1.44 -6.16
C PRO A 634 23.94 1.79 -7.23
N SER A 635 24.91 0.92 -7.50
CA SER A 635 25.96 1.17 -8.50
C SER A 635 25.48 0.90 -9.93
N SER A 636 24.50 0.02 -10.11
CA SER A 636 23.92 -0.33 -11.40
C SER A 636 22.76 0.57 -11.82
N ALA A 637 22.22 1.38 -10.90
CA ALA A 637 21.09 2.22 -11.17
C ALA A 637 21.38 3.36 -12.15
N THR A 638 20.55 3.49 -13.18
CA THR A 638 20.61 4.56 -14.18
C THR A 638 19.68 5.73 -13.85
N LEU A 639 18.67 5.46 -13.02
CA LEU A 639 17.70 6.45 -12.56
C LEU A 639 17.91 6.75 -11.08
N ARG A 640 18.15 8.03 -10.81
CA ARG A 640 18.13 8.59 -9.45
C ARG A 640 17.38 9.90 -9.50
N PRO A 641 16.37 10.11 -8.66
CA PRO A 641 15.78 11.43 -8.51
C PRO A 641 16.90 12.41 -8.18
N LYS A 642 16.89 13.57 -8.79
CA LYS A 642 17.78 14.66 -8.37
C LYS A 642 17.35 15.06 -6.95
N GLU A 643 18.26 14.95 -6.01
CA GLU A 643 18.10 15.43 -4.64
C GLU A 643 17.76 16.91 -4.57
#